data_a3731e41d904f8aaee0919009989bba8
#
_entry.id   a3731e41d904f8aaee0919009989bba8
#
_cell.length_a   1.000
_cell.length_b   1.000
_cell.length_c   1.000
_cell.angle_alpha   90.00
_cell.angle_beta   90.00
_cell.angle_gamma   90.00
#
_symmetry.space_group_name_H-M   'P 1'
#
loop_
_entity.id
_entity.type
_entity.pdbx_description
1 polymer ?
#
loop_
_entity_poly.entity_id
_entity_poly.type
_entity_poly.pdbx_seq_one_letter_code
_entity_poly.pdbx_strand_id
1 'polypeptide(L)'
;MKPARILLISLGVFTVLTLVTIGLAFNSGVQTWAARKILAGQPSVKATLESVAIGLGRAEVKALRAEINGAVLTVPSLSVELPITAAGFSQKAIVGKLTARGWTIDLSKTAEPPSASTSPANLAPAPGGAAAPLPATPNSVIAANQAAVARAFAGVLGQLRLPVDLALDGVDLEGEVILPPAPGGGPAARARVILAGGGLGVGQEGRFKLDLNASFTGENFAMNHVMLQSTLVVTMDSARTFSRFSAEPKAIAVGPQFPAGVTLSAVISATRTPGGESYTLTVANPAQPLVSLTADLAAANRTLGGSWKIDLRSADLAPFALGHTLPLFAATGEGTFSTDTAFAEIRAHGQLDVKADQLGVLKPELAAIGAIRALAEFDLAQRGDLTRIDRLKAELSGARPVAAIQSLQAFEFNAKTGELKVADPARELVAITLHGLPLAWSQPFVPGLTLTGSDLRGEFAATANNGGMALRPRGPLSISGLTLAQAGQPMLEAVDLALNVSADYAPAGWQAEVTSLTLESAGTKLFALKAKAGQLAGKDQPIKTAGEWSSSLPALLAQPAAANVAGIVSGNASGGFVATLAAASSVEITLALADLVADPKLSREKLPAISVQVRADIGADGKIALNVPLLVTRDGRQSDFTLAGSLLQTKPVGLTIDARLTSSQVFVEDVQLLAAPFAGGASANPAAAAQAAGRDAAPVWSGVSGQLALSLKKVVYAQKFEVADIGGTIRIDAGEVKLVGVRAGLGEGSEIKLNGGLTFTPTAPEPYGVALDLDVTNFDPAPVLRALNPGQPPTVEGKFTVASKVTGNARNLGEIGQRAAGDFSLTSKGGVFRALSADVSSKVATTTKAASTLATLGNLAGALTGRKDISDAASKVEAVASLSKMISAIEYDQLNVVLTRDAALNLTLKDFTLIAPEVRLAGTGRIDASAGLELAAQPLVMEFKLGARGTTGKLLKSLAALETEKPDELGYFRSNLPLRVTGSLSQPDTSELQSALLKLAYEKSGAGDLLNRFLGGK
;
A
#
# COMPACT_ATOMS: atom_id res chain seq x y z
N MET A 1 -19.01 -10.07 30.08
CA MET A 1 -18.24 -10.09 31.36
C MET A 1 -18.23 -8.76 32.13
N LYS A 2 -18.62 -7.63 31.54
CA LYS A 2 -18.60 -6.31 32.18
C LYS A 2 -19.85 -5.95 33.03
N PRO A 3 -21.08 -6.37 32.72
CA PRO A 3 -22.24 -6.01 33.56
C PRO A 3 -22.17 -6.62 34.96
N ALA A 4 -21.64 -7.81 35.11
CA ALA A 4 -21.49 -8.44 36.44
C ALA A 4 -20.51 -7.69 37.37
N ARG A 5 -19.48 -7.06 36.81
CA ARG A 5 -18.54 -6.21 37.59
C ARG A 5 -19.18 -4.91 38.08
N ILE A 6 -20.02 -4.33 37.22
CA ILE A 6 -20.73 -3.08 37.57
C ILE A 6 -21.77 -3.39 38.64
N LEU A 7 -22.45 -4.51 38.55
CA LEU A 7 -23.41 -4.94 39.56
C LEU A 7 -22.73 -5.24 40.92
N LEU A 8 -21.56 -5.88 40.94
CA LEU A 8 -20.75 -6.11 42.14
C LEU A 8 -20.22 -4.81 42.77
N ILE A 9 -19.80 -3.85 41.92
CA ILE A 9 -19.34 -2.54 42.38
C ILE A 9 -20.52 -1.73 42.95
N SER A 10 -21.68 -1.77 42.29
CA SER A 10 -22.90 -1.08 42.74
C SER A 10 -23.43 -1.70 44.04
N LEU A 11 -23.38 -3.01 44.20
CA LEU A 11 -23.72 -3.69 45.44
C LEU A 11 -22.68 -3.39 46.55
N GLY A 12 -21.39 -3.33 46.21
CA GLY A 12 -20.33 -2.92 47.11
C GLY A 12 -20.48 -1.48 47.61
N VAL A 13 -20.79 -0.56 46.69
CA VAL A 13 -21.07 0.85 47.08
C VAL A 13 -22.30 0.97 47.96
N PHE A 14 -23.34 0.21 47.65
CA PHE A 14 -24.55 0.18 48.51
C PHE A 14 -24.30 -0.40 49.89
N THR A 15 -23.47 -1.44 50.01
CA THR A 15 -23.08 -2.05 51.29
C THR A 15 -22.20 -1.08 52.12
N VAL A 16 -21.28 -0.37 51.45
CA VAL A 16 -20.45 0.66 52.11
C VAL A 16 -21.32 1.83 52.61
N LEU A 17 -22.30 2.25 51.87
CA LEU A 17 -23.25 3.31 52.24
C LEU A 17 -24.10 2.90 53.46
N THR A 18 -24.54 1.64 53.50
CA THR A 18 -25.26 1.10 54.64
C THR A 18 -24.38 1.09 55.91
N LEU A 19 -23.11 0.68 55.80
CA LEU A 19 -22.14 0.70 56.89
C LEU A 19 -21.76 2.09 57.39
N VAL A 20 -21.63 3.06 56.48
CA VAL A 20 -21.36 4.48 56.81
C VAL A 20 -22.56 5.12 57.52
N THR A 21 -23.82 4.75 57.16
CA THR A 21 -25.01 5.25 57.86
C THR A 21 -25.14 4.73 59.29
N ILE A 22 -24.67 3.54 59.55
CA ILE A 22 -24.65 2.93 60.90
C ILE A 22 -23.61 3.55 61.86
N GLY A 23 -22.49 4.09 61.37
CA GLY A 23 -21.39 4.63 62.16
C GLY A 23 -21.56 6.09 62.64
N LEU A 24 -22.60 6.82 62.19
CA LEU A 24 -22.70 8.27 62.38
C LEU A 24 -23.86 8.64 63.37
N ALA A 25 -23.74 8.27 64.63
CA ALA A 25 -24.65 8.77 65.68
C ALA A 25 -24.16 10.11 66.23
N PHE A 26 -25.12 11.11 66.24
CA PHE A 26 -25.15 12.35 67.00
C PHE A 26 -24.51 13.65 66.41
N ASN A 27 -25.34 14.44 65.85
CA ASN A 27 -25.34 15.87 65.48
C ASN A 27 -25.29 16.12 63.93
N SER A 28 -26.35 16.71 63.37
CA SER A 28 -26.60 16.80 61.90
C SER A 28 -25.54 17.63 61.17
N GLY A 29 -25.00 18.69 61.76
CA GLY A 29 -23.95 19.49 61.08
C GLY A 29 -22.59 18.84 61.05
N VAL A 30 -22.18 18.19 62.14
CA VAL A 30 -20.93 17.44 62.28
C VAL A 30 -20.99 16.15 61.47
N GLN A 31 -22.14 15.53 61.40
CA GLN A 31 -22.41 14.28 60.64
C GLN A 31 -22.37 14.55 59.14
N THR A 32 -22.95 15.62 58.66
CA THR A 32 -22.89 16.06 57.26
C THR A 32 -21.45 16.42 56.88
N TRP A 33 -20.72 17.12 57.75
CA TRP A 33 -19.30 17.44 57.53
C TRP A 33 -18.41 16.18 57.55
N ALA A 34 -18.60 15.28 58.52
CA ALA A 34 -17.86 14.03 58.62
C ALA A 34 -18.14 13.13 57.39
N ALA A 35 -19.41 12.99 56.98
CA ALA A 35 -19.82 12.24 55.83
C ALA A 35 -19.18 12.83 54.55
N ARG A 36 -19.17 14.16 54.35
CA ARG A 36 -18.51 14.83 53.24
C ARG A 36 -16.98 14.60 53.26
N LYS A 37 -16.37 14.61 54.45
CA LYS A 37 -14.91 14.42 54.60
C LYS A 37 -14.50 12.97 54.29
N ILE A 38 -15.29 12.00 54.70
CA ILE A 38 -15.06 10.55 54.39
C ILE A 38 -15.22 10.32 52.88
N LEU A 39 -16.24 10.92 52.27
CA LEU A 39 -16.46 10.83 50.80
C LEU A 39 -15.36 11.54 50.04
N ALA A 40 -14.87 12.68 50.50
CA ALA A 40 -13.75 13.40 49.88
C ALA A 40 -12.40 12.67 50.03
N GLY A 41 -12.26 11.78 50.98
CA GLY A 41 -11.05 10.95 51.19
C GLY A 41 -10.92 9.75 50.26
N GLN A 42 -11.89 9.52 49.36
CA GLN A 42 -11.87 8.44 48.34
C GLN A 42 -11.55 9.01 46.96
N PRO A 43 -10.31 8.94 46.49
CA PRO A 43 -9.88 9.61 45.24
C PRO A 43 -10.56 9.06 43.98
N SER A 44 -11.18 7.89 44.05
CA SER A 44 -11.89 7.25 42.94
C SER A 44 -13.39 7.56 42.87
N VAL A 45 -13.98 8.28 43.83
CA VAL A 45 -15.42 8.52 43.95
C VAL A 45 -15.67 10.02 44.10
N LYS A 46 -16.35 10.63 43.12
CA LYS A 46 -16.87 12.00 43.25
C LYS A 46 -18.24 11.93 43.90
N ALA A 47 -18.36 12.21 45.18
CA ALA A 47 -19.64 12.13 45.86
C ALA A 47 -20.01 13.49 46.48
N THR A 48 -21.31 13.83 46.38
CA THR A 48 -21.94 15.02 47.01
C THR A 48 -23.20 14.60 47.77
N LEU A 49 -23.48 15.23 48.86
CA LEU A 49 -24.73 15.05 49.62
C LEU A 49 -25.19 16.38 50.17
N GLU A 50 -26.49 16.57 50.25
CA GLU A 50 -27.12 17.82 50.75
C GLU A 50 -27.09 17.88 52.26
N SER A 51 -27.68 16.91 52.92
CA SER A 51 -27.77 16.83 54.37
C SER A 51 -27.86 15.41 54.93
N VAL A 52 -27.36 15.25 56.13
CA VAL A 52 -27.56 14.06 56.95
C VAL A 52 -28.24 14.54 58.22
N ALA A 53 -29.41 14.03 58.52
CA ALA A 53 -30.17 14.34 59.72
C ALA A 53 -30.44 13.07 60.55
N ILE A 54 -29.96 13.04 61.78
CA ILE A 54 -30.19 11.91 62.70
C ILE A 54 -31.08 12.40 63.84
N GLY A 55 -32.29 11.84 63.93
CA GLY A 55 -33.27 12.10 64.98
C GLY A 55 -33.33 10.94 65.97
N LEU A 56 -34.15 11.08 67.07
CA LEU A 56 -34.34 10.13 68.11
C LEU A 56 -35.11 8.83 67.69
N GLY A 57 -34.77 8.21 66.59
CA GLY A 57 -35.42 7.01 66.09
C GLY A 57 -35.34 6.86 64.60
N ARG A 58 -34.82 7.88 63.88
CA ARG A 58 -34.71 7.85 62.41
C ARG A 58 -33.49 8.69 62.01
N ALA A 59 -32.68 8.18 61.03
CA ALA A 59 -31.69 8.87 60.33
C ALA A 59 -32.11 9.06 58.86
N GLU A 60 -31.84 10.21 58.29
CA GLU A 60 -32.18 10.53 56.91
C GLU A 60 -31.01 11.19 56.20
N VAL A 61 -30.67 10.69 54.98
CA VAL A 61 -29.70 11.27 54.06
C VAL A 61 -30.43 11.81 52.84
N LYS A 62 -30.25 13.08 52.51
CA LYS A 62 -30.89 13.72 51.34
C LYS A 62 -29.93 14.03 50.24
N ALA A 63 -30.40 13.86 49.00
CA ALA A 63 -29.73 14.21 47.76
C ALA A 63 -28.30 13.71 47.67
N LEU A 64 -28.09 12.44 47.94
CA LEU A 64 -26.80 11.80 47.71
C LEU A 64 -26.59 11.57 46.22
N ARG A 65 -25.46 12.04 45.70
CA ARG A 65 -24.99 11.76 44.34
C ARG A 65 -23.55 11.28 44.42
N ALA A 66 -23.27 10.16 43.77
CA ALA A 66 -21.93 9.60 43.64
C ALA A 66 -21.64 9.24 42.18
N GLU A 67 -20.45 9.57 41.71
CA GLU A 67 -19.97 9.28 40.36
C GLU A 67 -18.67 8.47 40.45
N ILE A 68 -18.69 7.31 39.75
CA ILE A 68 -17.56 6.38 39.67
C ILE A 68 -17.40 5.90 38.22
N ASN A 69 -16.30 6.23 37.56
CA ASN A 69 -16.00 5.77 36.19
C ASN A 69 -17.16 5.99 35.18
N GLY A 70 -17.84 7.14 35.27
CA GLY A 70 -18.97 7.48 34.42
C GLY A 70 -20.32 6.93 34.89
N ALA A 71 -20.37 6.01 35.86
CA ALA A 71 -21.60 5.58 36.52
C ALA A 71 -22.03 6.63 37.55
N VAL A 72 -23.29 7.06 37.50
CA VAL A 72 -23.83 8.07 38.41
C VAL A 72 -24.95 7.45 39.27
N LEU A 73 -24.69 7.35 40.58
CA LEU A 73 -25.72 7.01 41.56
C LEU A 73 -26.35 8.28 42.10
N THR A 74 -27.67 8.37 42.08
CA THR A 74 -28.43 9.45 42.70
C THR A 74 -29.46 8.85 43.69
N VAL A 75 -29.45 9.28 44.92
CA VAL A 75 -30.42 8.84 45.95
C VAL A 75 -31.11 10.10 46.51
N PRO A 76 -32.39 10.38 46.17
CA PRO A 76 -33.11 11.54 46.65
C PRO A 76 -33.26 11.57 48.15
N SER A 77 -33.63 10.41 48.71
CA SER A 77 -33.73 10.26 50.16
C SER A 77 -33.45 8.80 50.57
N LEU A 78 -32.63 8.63 51.62
CA LEU A 78 -32.39 7.39 52.26
C LEU A 78 -32.79 7.57 53.75
N SER A 79 -33.70 6.78 54.25
CA SER A 79 -34.11 6.81 55.63
C SER A 79 -33.86 5.49 56.34
N VAL A 80 -33.36 5.58 57.54
CA VAL A 80 -33.06 4.44 58.41
C VAL A 80 -33.77 4.64 59.73
N GLU A 81 -34.63 3.70 60.11
CA GLU A 81 -35.28 3.67 61.43
C GLU A 81 -34.28 3.07 62.43
N LEU A 82 -33.90 3.84 63.43
CA LEU A 82 -32.94 3.48 64.46
C LEU A 82 -33.58 3.63 65.84
N PRO A 83 -34.12 2.58 66.45
CA PRO A 83 -34.65 2.67 67.81
C PRO A 83 -33.52 2.84 68.84
N ILE A 84 -33.09 4.10 69.05
CA ILE A 84 -31.91 4.50 69.86
C ILE A 84 -32.02 4.06 71.33
N THR A 85 -33.26 4.02 71.83
CA THR A 85 -33.53 3.59 73.21
C THR A 85 -33.22 2.10 73.42
N ALA A 86 -33.47 1.27 72.43
CA ALA A 86 -33.16 -0.17 72.51
C ALA A 86 -31.66 -0.48 72.24
N ALA A 87 -31.01 0.33 71.38
CA ALA A 87 -29.58 0.17 71.06
C ALA A 87 -28.65 0.57 72.21
N GLY A 88 -29.03 1.55 73.04
CA GLY A 88 -28.23 2.05 74.21
C GLY A 88 -28.12 1.04 75.34
N PHE A 89 -29.11 0.17 75.51
CA PHE A 89 -29.11 -0.86 76.57
C PHE A 89 -28.54 -2.21 76.17
N SER A 90 -28.47 -2.52 74.83
CA SER A 90 -28.17 -3.87 74.31
C SER A 90 -26.83 -4.02 73.67
N GLN A 91 -26.04 -2.94 73.46
CA GLN A 91 -24.84 -2.93 72.62
C GLN A 91 -25.08 -3.50 71.18
N LYS A 92 -26.33 -3.43 70.71
CA LYS A 92 -26.76 -3.93 69.40
C LYS A 92 -27.20 -2.75 68.56
N ALA A 93 -26.77 -2.72 67.33
CA ALA A 93 -27.28 -1.77 66.32
C ALA A 93 -28.57 -2.37 65.75
N ILE A 94 -29.72 -1.90 66.21
CA ILE A 94 -30.99 -2.32 65.66
C ILE A 94 -31.43 -1.34 64.56
N VAL A 95 -31.55 -1.83 63.33
CA VAL A 95 -32.08 -1.10 62.20
C VAL A 95 -33.53 -1.62 61.97
N GLY A 96 -34.51 -0.86 62.37
CA GLY A 96 -35.90 -1.23 62.21
C GLY A 96 -36.30 -1.35 60.74
N LYS A 97 -36.11 -0.25 60.00
CA LYS A 97 -36.37 -0.25 58.55
C LYS A 97 -35.41 0.65 57.80
N LEU A 98 -34.84 0.11 56.72
CA LEU A 98 -34.06 0.85 55.76
C LEU A 98 -34.92 1.14 54.52
N THR A 99 -35.14 2.43 54.17
CA THR A 99 -36.01 2.80 53.05
C THR A 99 -35.29 3.79 52.13
N ALA A 100 -35.21 3.50 50.87
CA ALA A 100 -34.78 4.46 49.82
C ALA A 100 -35.67 4.29 48.60
N ARG A 101 -36.32 5.38 48.16
CA ARG A 101 -37.21 5.37 47.00
C ARG A 101 -36.76 6.37 45.97
N GLY A 102 -36.94 6.04 44.69
CA GLY A 102 -36.61 6.89 43.57
C GLY A 102 -35.10 7.06 43.33
N TRP A 103 -34.28 6.14 43.85
CA TRP A 103 -32.85 6.17 43.55
C TRP A 103 -32.64 5.75 42.10
N THR A 104 -31.56 6.34 41.49
CA THR A 104 -31.18 6.00 40.10
C THR A 104 -29.68 5.66 40.02
N ILE A 105 -29.38 4.64 39.25
CA ILE A 105 -28.01 4.33 38.83
C ILE A 105 -27.94 4.50 37.30
N ASP A 106 -27.27 5.53 36.85
CA ASP A 106 -27.11 5.83 35.43
C ASP A 106 -25.75 5.28 34.93
N LEU A 107 -25.84 4.28 34.09
CA LEU A 107 -24.71 3.60 33.43
C LEU A 107 -24.58 4.04 31.97
N SER A 108 -25.44 4.93 31.47
CA SER A 108 -25.48 5.33 30.07
C SER A 108 -24.20 6.03 29.57
N LYS A 109 -23.43 6.59 30.51
CA LYS A 109 -22.18 7.32 30.23
C LYS A 109 -20.93 6.55 30.65
N THR A 110 -21.05 5.31 31.07
CA THR A 110 -19.86 4.47 31.27
C THR A 110 -19.20 4.27 29.92
N ALA A 111 -18.01 4.87 29.74
CA ALA A 111 -17.27 4.77 28.47
C ALA A 111 -17.11 3.30 28.10
N GLU A 112 -17.60 2.93 26.92
CA GLU A 112 -17.08 1.76 26.25
C GLU A 112 -15.55 1.89 26.22
N PRO A 113 -14.79 0.85 26.61
CA PRO A 113 -13.38 0.88 26.32
C PRO A 113 -13.26 1.06 24.82
N PRO A 114 -12.32 1.86 24.34
CA PRO A 114 -12.12 2.05 22.92
C PRO A 114 -12.09 0.65 22.28
N SER A 115 -13.10 0.37 21.51
CA SER A 115 -13.08 -0.76 20.59
C SER A 115 -11.78 -0.58 19.83
N ALA A 116 -10.87 -1.55 19.92
CA ALA A 116 -9.73 -1.58 19.05
C ALA A 116 -10.29 -1.70 17.63
N SER A 117 -10.64 -0.57 17.04
CA SER A 117 -10.81 -0.45 15.61
C SER A 117 -9.42 -0.62 15.01
N THR A 118 -8.98 -1.85 14.93
CA THR A 118 -7.98 -2.27 13.97
C THR A 118 -8.63 -2.23 12.60
N SER A 119 -8.85 -1.02 12.08
CA SER A 119 -8.69 -0.83 10.65
C SER A 119 -7.21 -1.11 10.36
N PRO A 120 -6.90 -2.00 9.45
CA PRO A 120 -5.56 -2.08 8.88
C PRO A 120 -5.46 -0.92 7.87
N ALA A 121 -5.42 0.31 8.38
CA ALA A 121 -5.07 1.47 7.62
C ALA A 121 -3.62 1.80 7.96
N ASN A 122 -2.76 1.51 7.01
CA ASN A 122 -1.43 2.08 6.84
C ASN A 122 -0.55 2.09 8.11
N LEU A 123 0.32 1.11 8.19
CA LEU A 123 1.57 1.19 8.93
C LEU A 123 2.43 2.34 8.34
N ALA A 124 2.09 3.58 8.71
CA ALA A 124 3.01 4.69 8.65
C ALA A 124 3.15 5.21 10.08
N PRO A 125 4.35 5.24 10.67
CA PRO A 125 4.55 5.80 12.00
C PRO A 125 4.29 7.29 11.95
N ALA A 126 3.38 7.75 12.81
CA ALA A 126 3.16 9.18 13.04
C ALA A 126 4.39 9.79 13.71
N PRO A 127 4.91 10.91 13.26
CA PRO A 127 6.00 11.60 13.91
C PRO A 127 5.53 12.32 15.19
N GLY A 128 6.21 12.02 16.29
CA GLY A 128 6.40 12.93 17.42
C GLY A 128 5.17 13.39 18.20
N GLY A 129 4.43 12.43 18.78
CA GLY A 129 3.57 12.72 19.92
C GLY A 129 4.11 12.00 21.15
N ALA A 130 4.21 12.67 22.30
CA ALA A 130 4.57 12.05 23.56
C ALA A 130 3.76 10.76 23.75
N ALA A 131 4.46 9.65 23.99
CA ALA A 131 3.86 8.33 24.14
C ALA A 131 2.75 8.38 25.18
N ALA A 132 1.49 8.24 24.71
CA ALA A 132 0.42 7.87 25.61
C ALA A 132 0.82 6.56 26.30
N PRO A 133 0.57 6.39 27.61
CA PRO A 133 0.90 5.15 28.30
C PRO A 133 0.24 4.01 27.52
N LEU A 134 1.07 3.05 27.10
CA LEU A 134 0.63 1.81 26.45
C LEU A 134 -0.54 1.22 27.25
N PRO A 135 -1.61 0.75 26.61
CA PRO A 135 -2.68 0.04 27.30
C PRO A 135 -2.02 -1.08 28.10
N ALA A 136 -2.38 -1.15 29.37
CA ALA A 136 -1.84 -2.14 30.30
C ALA A 136 -1.81 -3.51 29.62
N THR A 137 -0.64 -4.14 29.59
CA THR A 137 -0.47 -5.48 29.01
C THR A 137 -1.53 -6.42 29.56
N PRO A 138 -2.05 -7.38 28.80
CA PRO A 138 -3.07 -8.33 29.27
C PRO A 138 -2.72 -8.92 30.65
N ASN A 139 -1.45 -9.11 30.94
CA ASN A 139 -0.97 -9.63 32.21
C ASN A 139 -1.15 -8.66 33.39
N SER A 140 -1.09 -7.34 33.20
CA SER A 140 -1.31 -6.39 34.31
C SER A 140 -2.81 -6.30 34.67
N VAL A 141 -3.69 -6.49 33.70
CA VAL A 141 -5.14 -6.58 33.95
C VAL A 141 -5.47 -7.92 34.61
N ILE A 142 -4.80 -9.01 34.23
CA ILE A 142 -4.93 -10.33 34.87
C ILE A 142 -4.43 -10.28 36.29
N ALA A 143 -3.25 -9.70 36.58
CA ALA A 143 -2.69 -9.58 37.90
C ALA A 143 -3.54 -8.69 38.82
N ALA A 144 -4.05 -7.57 38.34
CA ALA A 144 -4.95 -6.71 39.14
C ALA A 144 -6.29 -7.40 39.39
N ASN A 145 -6.79 -8.19 38.46
CA ASN A 145 -7.97 -9.01 38.61
C ASN A 145 -7.73 -10.17 39.58
N GLN A 146 -6.58 -10.83 39.51
CA GLN A 146 -6.20 -11.90 40.42
C GLN A 146 -6.14 -11.39 41.85
N ALA A 147 -5.55 -10.21 42.12
CA ALA A 147 -5.48 -9.64 43.48
C ALA A 147 -6.86 -9.21 44.03
N ALA A 148 -7.79 -8.76 43.16
CA ALA A 148 -9.15 -8.42 43.53
C ALA A 148 -9.98 -9.69 43.81
N VAL A 149 -9.81 -10.72 42.98
CA VAL A 149 -10.44 -12.02 43.13
C VAL A 149 -9.85 -12.76 44.33
N ALA A 150 -8.53 -12.71 44.58
CA ALA A 150 -7.89 -13.28 45.75
C ALA A 150 -8.45 -12.69 47.06
N ARG A 151 -8.72 -11.39 47.08
CA ARG A 151 -9.36 -10.74 48.24
C ARG A 151 -10.81 -11.19 48.41
N ALA A 152 -11.55 -11.41 47.33
CA ALA A 152 -12.93 -11.89 47.36
C ALA A 152 -13.01 -13.36 47.82
N PHE A 153 -12.00 -14.18 47.54
CA PHE A 153 -11.98 -15.62 47.87
C PHE A 153 -11.15 -16.00 49.12
N ALA A 154 -10.67 -15.07 49.89
CA ALA A 154 -10.13 -15.41 51.23
C ALA A 154 -11.25 -15.82 52.22
N GLY A 155 -12.32 -16.40 51.72
CA GLY A 155 -13.53 -16.75 52.44
C GLY A 155 -14.53 -15.58 52.44
N VAL A 156 -15.40 -15.51 51.41
CA VAL A 156 -16.31 -14.37 51.25
C VAL A 156 -17.20 -14.16 52.46
N LEU A 157 -17.76 -15.24 52.99
CA LEU A 157 -18.59 -15.17 54.20
C LEU A 157 -17.82 -14.83 55.46
N GLY A 158 -16.57 -15.34 55.59
CA GLY A 158 -15.74 -15.13 56.78
C GLY A 158 -15.14 -13.73 56.88
N GLN A 159 -14.94 -13.04 55.73
CA GLN A 159 -14.43 -11.66 55.68
C GLN A 159 -15.50 -10.61 56.00
N LEU A 160 -16.76 -10.94 55.73
CA LEU A 160 -17.90 -10.06 55.98
C LEU A 160 -18.30 -10.13 57.48
N ARG A 161 -17.41 -9.61 58.35
CA ARG A 161 -17.67 -9.50 59.79
C ARG A 161 -18.23 -8.11 60.09
N LEU A 162 -19.38 -8.11 60.79
CA LEU A 162 -19.97 -6.84 61.23
C LEU A 162 -19.27 -6.35 62.51
N PRO A 163 -18.92 -5.06 62.58
CA PRO A 163 -18.23 -4.52 63.77
C PRO A 163 -19.13 -4.50 65.03
N VAL A 164 -20.43 -4.52 64.81
CA VAL A 164 -21.46 -4.50 65.87
C VAL A 164 -22.53 -5.58 65.60
N ASP A 165 -23.23 -5.97 66.62
CA ASP A 165 -24.39 -6.80 66.44
C ASP A 165 -25.45 -6.04 65.67
N LEU A 166 -25.73 -6.46 64.45
CA LEU A 166 -26.73 -5.86 63.58
C LEU A 166 -28.02 -6.67 63.61
N ALA A 167 -29.11 -6.03 63.89
CA ALA A 167 -30.45 -6.54 63.59
C ALA A 167 -31.08 -5.65 62.53
N LEU A 168 -31.43 -6.21 61.38
CA LEU A 168 -32.07 -5.52 60.29
C LEU A 168 -33.46 -6.09 60.08
N ASP A 169 -34.46 -5.44 60.66
CA ASP A 169 -35.83 -5.96 60.71
C ASP A 169 -36.53 -5.76 59.34
N GLY A 170 -36.20 -4.68 58.61
CA GLY A 170 -36.81 -4.41 57.31
C GLY A 170 -35.91 -3.64 56.32
N VAL A 171 -36.10 -3.95 55.04
CA VAL A 171 -35.50 -3.21 53.90
C VAL A 171 -36.59 -2.95 52.88
N ASP A 172 -36.64 -1.73 52.33
CA ASP A 172 -37.59 -1.31 51.32
C ASP A 172 -36.89 -0.30 50.39
N LEU A 173 -36.27 -0.84 49.36
CA LEU A 173 -35.47 -0.07 48.38
C LEU A 173 -36.14 -0.16 47.02
N GLU A 174 -36.50 0.98 46.45
CA GLU A 174 -37.12 1.06 45.12
C GLU A 174 -36.41 2.13 44.29
N GLY A 175 -35.90 1.75 43.14
CA GLY A 175 -35.20 2.67 42.22
C GLY A 175 -35.09 2.18 40.80
N GLU A 176 -34.23 2.83 40.04
CA GLU A 176 -34.07 2.57 38.60
C GLU A 176 -32.61 2.48 38.23
N VAL A 177 -32.29 1.52 37.35
CA VAL A 177 -30.98 1.42 36.68
C VAL A 177 -31.15 1.77 35.20
N ILE A 178 -30.39 2.76 34.71
CA ILE A 178 -30.36 3.17 33.32
C ILE A 178 -29.13 2.50 32.68
N LEU A 179 -29.39 1.62 31.71
CA LEU A 179 -28.38 0.84 31.01
C LEU A 179 -27.83 1.65 29.79
N PRO A 180 -26.62 1.37 29.33
CA PRO A 180 -26.13 1.94 28.07
C PRO A 180 -27.06 1.62 26.91
N PRO A 181 -27.20 2.52 25.90
CA PRO A 181 -28.00 2.23 24.71
C PRO A 181 -27.40 1.02 23.96
N ALA A 182 -28.26 0.26 23.30
CA ALA A 182 -27.82 -0.84 22.45
C ALA A 182 -26.97 -0.34 21.26
N PRO A 183 -26.01 -1.12 20.72
CA PRO A 183 -25.31 -0.77 19.50
C PRO A 183 -26.31 -0.54 18.36
N GLY A 184 -26.26 0.65 17.75
CA GLY A 184 -27.22 1.09 16.74
C GLY A 184 -28.02 2.34 17.12
N GLY A 185 -27.84 2.90 18.35
CA GLY A 185 -28.33 4.23 18.70
C GLY A 185 -29.77 4.30 19.22
N GLY A 186 -30.30 3.21 19.74
CA GLY A 186 -31.59 3.18 20.40
C GLY A 186 -31.63 3.90 21.75
N PRO A 187 -32.80 4.17 22.34
CA PRO A 187 -32.95 4.77 23.67
C PRO A 187 -32.30 3.87 24.74
N ALA A 188 -31.71 4.50 25.77
CA ALA A 188 -31.14 3.79 26.92
C ALA A 188 -32.26 2.96 27.63
N ALA A 189 -31.96 1.70 27.89
CA ALA A 189 -32.89 0.81 28.58
C ALA A 189 -32.98 1.16 30.08
N ARG A 190 -34.17 1.03 30.68
CA ARG A 190 -34.39 1.34 32.08
C ARG A 190 -34.90 0.07 32.79
N ALA A 191 -34.26 -0.23 33.94
CA ALA A 191 -34.64 -1.35 34.78
C ALA A 191 -35.11 -0.83 36.16
N ARG A 192 -36.33 -1.05 36.49
CA ARG A 192 -36.89 -0.82 37.86
C ARG A 192 -36.39 -1.93 38.75
N VAL A 193 -35.91 -1.58 39.93
CA VAL A 193 -35.38 -2.50 40.94
C VAL A 193 -36.10 -2.26 42.24
N ILE A 194 -36.61 -3.33 42.81
CA ILE A 194 -37.26 -3.35 44.13
C ILE A 194 -36.54 -4.41 45.00
N LEU A 195 -36.05 -4.02 46.14
CA LEU A 195 -35.52 -4.93 47.16
C LEU A 195 -36.27 -4.73 48.46
N ALA A 196 -36.95 -5.77 48.91
CA ALA A 196 -37.75 -5.74 50.09
C ALA A 196 -37.50 -7.01 50.98
N GLY A 197 -37.57 -6.86 52.25
CA GLY A 197 -37.37 -8.00 53.16
C GLY A 197 -36.83 -7.57 54.50
N GLY A 198 -36.23 -8.51 55.26
CA GLY A 198 -35.62 -8.22 56.56
C GLY A 198 -35.43 -9.49 57.39
N GLY A 199 -35.40 -9.31 58.72
CA GLY A 199 -35.21 -10.37 59.66
C GLY A 199 -33.78 -10.83 59.86
N LEU A 200 -32.76 -10.08 59.31
CA LEU A 200 -31.34 -10.41 59.48
C LEU A 200 -30.84 -9.98 60.84
N GLY A 201 -30.38 -10.98 61.60
CA GLY A 201 -29.76 -10.74 62.92
C GLY A 201 -28.79 -11.83 63.28
N VAL A 202 -28.07 -11.66 64.39
CA VAL A 202 -27.16 -12.67 64.91
C VAL A 202 -27.92 -13.95 65.24
N GLY A 203 -27.56 -15.06 64.61
CA GLY A 203 -28.23 -16.35 64.76
C GLY A 203 -29.60 -16.42 64.02
N GLN A 204 -29.99 -15.42 63.28
CA GLN A 204 -31.23 -15.36 62.55
C GLN A 204 -31.02 -15.39 61.02
N GLU A 205 -32.05 -15.86 60.33
CA GLU A 205 -32.06 -15.90 58.86
C GLU A 205 -32.86 -14.70 58.34
N GLY A 206 -32.18 -13.78 57.63
CA GLY A 206 -32.79 -12.69 56.92
C GLY A 206 -33.25 -13.16 55.54
N ARG A 207 -34.46 -12.74 55.15
CA ARG A 207 -35.04 -13.05 53.83
C ARG A 207 -35.38 -11.79 53.09
N PHE A 208 -34.91 -11.70 51.86
CA PHE A 208 -35.11 -10.54 50.99
C PHE A 208 -35.67 -11.00 49.64
N LYS A 209 -36.53 -10.20 49.06
CA LYS A 209 -37.04 -10.37 47.70
C LYS A 209 -36.46 -9.26 46.82
N LEU A 210 -35.90 -9.65 45.72
CA LEU A 210 -35.39 -8.74 44.68
C LEU A 210 -36.31 -8.93 43.47
N ASP A 211 -36.92 -7.85 43.02
CA ASP A 211 -37.66 -7.77 41.76
C ASP A 211 -37.03 -6.74 40.86
N LEU A 212 -36.58 -7.13 39.66
CA LEU A 212 -36.07 -6.26 38.64
C LEU A 212 -36.97 -6.39 37.40
N ASN A 213 -37.32 -5.25 36.83
CA ASN A 213 -38.20 -5.20 35.66
C ASN A 213 -37.61 -4.23 34.64
N ALA A 214 -37.18 -4.76 33.49
CA ALA A 214 -36.56 -4.00 32.44
C ALA A 214 -37.34 -4.16 31.12
N SER A 215 -37.51 -3.03 30.40
CA SER A 215 -38.11 -2.99 29.08
C SER A 215 -37.16 -2.41 28.08
N PHE A 216 -37.07 -3.04 26.91
CA PHE A 216 -36.14 -2.66 25.83
C PHE A 216 -36.93 -2.44 24.53
N THR A 217 -36.62 -1.37 23.82
CA THR A 217 -37.11 -1.11 22.46
C THR A 217 -35.94 -0.94 21.54
N GLY A 218 -35.87 -1.70 20.44
CA GLY A 218 -34.86 -1.55 19.39
C GLY A 218 -35.52 -1.57 18.01
N GLU A 219 -34.85 -1.09 16.98
CA GLU A 219 -35.41 -1.01 15.62
C GLU A 219 -35.86 -2.37 15.07
N ASN A 220 -35.24 -3.46 15.50
CA ASN A 220 -35.57 -4.83 15.06
C ASN A 220 -36.28 -5.68 16.11
N PHE A 221 -36.61 -5.12 17.27
CA PHE A 221 -37.31 -5.80 18.36
C PHE A 221 -38.48 -4.95 18.79
N ALA A 222 -39.70 -5.43 18.54
CA ALA A 222 -40.85 -4.96 19.25
C ALA A 222 -40.63 -5.27 20.75
N MET A 223 -40.92 -4.33 21.60
CA MET A 223 -40.69 -4.26 23.04
C MET A 223 -40.47 -5.63 23.70
N ASN A 224 -39.26 -5.92 24.15
CA ASN A 224 -38.94 -7.06 24.99
C ASN A 224 -38.95 -6.63 26.45
N HIS A 225 -39.57 -7.45 27.26
CA HIS A 225 -39.69 -7.24 28.68
C HIS A 225 -38.93 -8.34 29.42
N VAL A 226 -38.02 -7.98 30.31
CA VAL A 226 -37.26 -8.91 31.14
C VAL A 226 -37.59 -8.65 32.59
N MET A 227 -38.09 -9.66 33.27
CA MET A 227 -38.31 -9.66 34.69
C MET A 227 -37.32 -10.57 35.38
N LEU A 228 -36.67 -10.11 36.44
CA LEU A 228 -35.84 -10.92 37.31
C LEU A 228 -36.44 -10.89 38.70
N GLN A 229 -36.76 -12.05 39.23
CA GLN A 229 -37.21 -12.22 40.60
C GLN A 229 -36.25 -13.13 41.35
N SER A 230 -35.84 -12.73 42.57
CA SER A 230 -34.95 -13.54 43.39
C SER A 230 -35.36 -13.48 44.82
N THR A 231 -35.30 -14.65 45.49
CA THR A 231 -35.27 -14.72 46.93
C THR A 231 -33.84 -14.82 47.40
N LEU A 232 -33.44 -13.89 48.27
CA LEU A 232 -32.12 -13.87 48.93
C LEU A 232 -32.30 -14.32 50.38
N VAL A 233 -31.52 -15.29 50.80
CA VAL A 233 -31.50 -15.79 52.18
C VAL A 233 -30.08 -15.61 52.73
N VAL A 234 -29.98 -14.95 53.86
CA VAL A 234 -28.67 -14.64 54.49
C VAL A 234 -28.75 -15.00 55.93
N THR A 235 -27.81 -15.81 56.41
CA THR A 235 -27.75 -16.21 57.83
C THR A 235 -26.41 -15.68 58.43
N MET A 236 -26.50 -15.13 59.62
CA MET A 236 -25.38 -14.64 60.42
C MET A 236 -25.18 -15.53 61.63
N ASP A 237 -23.93 -15.86 61.94
CA ASP A 237 -23.56 -16.64 63.13
C ASP A 237 -23.39 -15.78 64.38
N SER A 238 -23.14 -16.43 65.53
CA SER A 238 -22.90 -15.78 66.81
C SER A 238 -21.60 -14.96 66.83
N ALA A 239 -20.65 -15.18 65.91
CA ALA A 239 -19.41 -14.42 65.78
C ALA A 239 -19.58 -13.15 64.91
N ARG A 240 -20.82 -12.86 64.49
CA ARG A 240 -21.16 -11.71 63.60
C ARG A 240 -20.58 -11.84 62.22
N THR A 241 -20.35 -13.04 61.75
CA THR A 241 -19.95 -13.34 60.39
C THR A 241 -21.06 -14.03 59.62
N PHE A 242 -21.09 -13.88 58.31
CA PHE A 242 -22.10 -14.57 57.54
C PHE A 242 -21.76 -16.07 57.45
N SER A 243 -22.73 -16.92 57.76
CA SER A 243 -22.59 -18.38 57.72
C SER A 243 -23.23 -19.01 56.47
N ARG A 244 -24.22 -18.34 55.89
CA ARG A 244 -24.90 -18.80 54.69
C ARG A 244 -25.43 -17.63 53.89
N PHE A 245 -25.27 -17.75 52.57
CA PHE A 245 -25.91 -16.92 51.57
C PHE A 245 -26.56 -17.82 50.51
N SER A 246 -27.80 -17.56 50.14
CA SER A 246 -28.48 -18.23 49.04
C SER A 246 -29.31 -17.23 48.27
N ALA A 247 -29.23 -17.31 46.95
CA ALA A 247 -30.04 -16.54 46.04
C ALA A 247 -30.62 -17.46 44.96
N GLU A 248 -31.91 -17.31 44.67
CA GLU A 248 -32.62 -18.07 43.66
C GLU A 248 -33.21 -17.09 42.62
N PRO A 249 -32.41 -16.47 41.78
CA PRO A 249 -32.93 -15.62 40.74
C PRO A 249 -33.62 -16.41 39.63
N LYS A 250 -34.77 -15.92 39.23
CA LYS A 250 -35.55 -16.39 38.09
C LYS A 250 -35.74 -15.23 37.12
N ALA A 251 -35.13 -15.31 35.96
CA ALA A 251 -35.29 -14.35 34.88
C ALA A 251 -36.31 -14.85 33.87
N ILE A 252 -37.25 -13.99 33.47
CA ILE A 252 -38.28 -14.28 32.48
C ILE A 252 -38.20 -13.20 31.41
N ALA A 253 -37.94 -13.60 30.18
CA ALA A 253 -37.97 -12.69 29.01
C ALA A 253 -39.24 -12.92 28.20
N VAL A 254 -39.98 -11.87 27.92
CA VAL A 254 -41.18 -11.88 27.10
C VAL A 254 -41.02 -10.94 25.93
N GLY A 255 -41.38 -11.38 24.74
CA GLY A 255 -41.34 -10.59 23.52
C GLY A 255 -42.17 -11.20 22.40
N PRO A 256 -42.26 -10.52 21.24
CA PRO A 256 -43.11 -11.01 20.13
C PRO A 256 -42.68 -12.38 19.61
N GLN A 257 -41.41 -12.72 19.68
CA GLN A 257 -40.85 -14.00 19.23
C GLN A 257 -41.08 -15.12 20.28
N PHE A 258 -41.33 -14.77 21.56
CA PHE A 258 -41.56 -15.69 22.66
C PHE A 258 -42.66 -15.15 23.60
N PRO A 259 -43.93 -15.09 23.12
CA PRO A 259 -45.02 -14.47 23.88
C PRO A 259 -45.33 -15.25 25.17
N ALA A 260 -45.05 -16.56 25.23
CA ALA A 260 -45.24 -17.38 26.43
C ALA A 260 -44.12 -17.13 27.46
N GLY A 261 -43.10 -16.37 27.12
CA GLY A 261 -41.93 -16.12 27.97
C GLY A 261 -40.93 -17.28 27.97
N VAL A 262 -39.65 -16.90 28.05
CA VAL A 262 -38.56 -17.85 28.27
C VAL A 262 -37.99 -17.61 29.67
N THR A 263 -37.83 -18.70 30.42
CA THR A 263 -37.38 -18.66 31.81
C THR A 263 -35.94 -19.17 31.91
N LEU A 264 -35.08 -18.39 32.59
CA LEU A 264 -33.82 -18.88 33.14
C LEU A 264 -33.91 -18.79 34.68
N SER A 265 -33.46 -19.81 35.36
CA SER A 265 -33.33 -19.83 36.83
C SER A 265 -31.88 -20.00 37.19
N ALA A 266 -31.45 -19.41 38.30
CA ALA A 266 -30.17 -19.73 38.88
C ALA A 266 -30.31 -20.06 40.38
N VAL A 267 -29.37 -20.87 40.86
CA VAL A 267 -29.18 -21.11 42.28
C VAL A 267 -27.75 -20.70 42.60
N ILE A 268 -27.62 -19.71 43.44
CA ILE A 268 -26.31 -19.22 43.93
C ILE A 268 -26.30 -19.49 45.45
N SER A 269 -25.37 -20.27 45.92
CA SER A 269 -25.22 -20.48 47.36
C SER A 269 -23.78 -20.42 47.82
N ALA A 270 -23.58 -19.91 49.00
CA ALA A 270 -22.34 -19.96 49.73
C ALA A 270 -22.68 -20.38 51.17
N THR A 271 -21.96 -21.39 51.66
CA THR A 271 -22.24 -21.94 53.00
C THR A 271 -20.89 -22.16 53.70
N ARG A 272 -20.81 -21.70 54.94
CA ARG A 272 -19.66 -22.00 55.79
C ARG A 272 -19.83 -23.38 56.38
N THR A 273 -18.78 -24.21 56.29
CA THR A 273 -18.70 -25.54 56.85
C THR A 273 -17.63 -25.54 57.94
N PRO A 274 -17.53 -26.55 58.80
CA PRO A 274 -16.46 -26.66 59.81
C PRO A 274 -15.05 -26.70 59.19
N GLY A 275 -14.96 -27.13 57.90
CA GLY A 275 -13.66 -27.21 57.15
C GLY A 275 -13.39 -26.02 56.22
N GLY A 276 -14.33 -25.09 56.04
CA GLY A 276 -14.15 -23.97 55.09
C GLY A 276 -15.45 -23.39 54.58
N GLU A 277 -15.49 -23.05 53.35
CA GLU A 277 -16.72 -22.54 52.68
C GLU A 277 -17.00 -23.31 51.36
N SER A 278 -18.26 -23.59 51.09
CA SER A 278 -18.70 -24.21 49.85
C SER A 278 -19.57 -23.25 49.03
N TYR A 279 -19.33 -23.20 47.74
CA TYR A 279 -20.00 -22.32 46.80
C TYR A 279 -20.62 -23.13 45.69
N THR A 280 -21.85 -22.74 45.29
CA THR A 280 -22.53 -23.36 44.17
C THR A 280 -23.18 -22.28 43.30
N LEU A 281 -23.02 -22.42 42.03
CA LEU A 281 -23.74 -21.65 41.03
C LEU A 281 -24.30 -22.60 39.98
N THR A 282 -25.60 -22.63 39.85
CA THR A 282 -26.26 -23.39 38.78
C THR A 282 -27.18 -22.43 38.03
N VAL A 283 -27.03 -22.33 36.72
CA VAL A 283 -27.96 -21.65 35.84
C VAL A 283 -28.67 -22.70 35.01
N ALA A 284 -29.99 -22.65 34.94
CA ALA A 284 -30.78 -23.65 34.25
C ALA A 284 -31.92 -23.00 33.44
N ASN A 285 -32.27 -23.61 32.32
CA ASN A 285 -33.55 -23.43 31.69
C ASN A 285 -34.56 -24.47 32.27
N PRO A 286 -35.83 -24.46 31.93
CA PRO A 286 -36.80 -25.44 32.48
C PRO A 286 -36.49 -26.89 32.14
N ALA A 287 -35.65 -27.17 31.14
CA ALA A 287 -35.33 -28.52 30.69
C ALA A 287 -34.06 -29.09 31.30
N GLN A 288 -33.03 -28.24 31.51
CA GLN A 288 -31.70 -28.71 31.93
C GLN A 288 -30.86 -27.61 32.57
N PRO A 289 -29.84 -27.97 33.37
CA PRO A 289 -28.78 -27.07 33.75
C PRO A 289 -27.94 -26.63 32.54
N LEU A 290 -27.68 -25.30 32.41
CA LEU A 290 -26.88 -24.69 31.35
C LEU A 290 -25.43 -24.45 31.82
N VAL A 291 -25.27 -24.02 33.06
CA VAL A 291 -24.00 -23.82 33.73
C VAL A 291 -24.09 -24.32 35.15
N SER A 292 -23.14 -25.13 35.56
CA SER A 292 -22.97 -25.55 36.95
C SER A 292 -21.56 -25.32 37.37
N LEU A 293 -21.35 -24.67 38.50
CA LEU A 293 -20.07 -24.43 39.14
C LEU A 293 -20.17 -24.80 40.60
N THR A 294 -19.30 -25.67 41.08
CA THR A 294 -19.11 -25.94 42.49
C THR A 294 -17.71 -25.58 42.90
N ALA A 295 -17.53 -25.02 44.07
CA ALA A 295 -16.23 -24.71 44.60
C ALA A 295 -16.21 -24.86 46.13
N ASP A 296 -15.23 -25.58 46.66
CA ASP A 296 -15.03 -25.80 48.05
C ASP A 296 -13.70 -25.17 48.52
N LEU A 297 -13.81 -24.29 49.49
CA LEU A 297 -12.68 -23.66 50.13
C LEU A 297 -12.30 -24.49 51.38
N ALA A 298 -11.14 -25.12 51.35
CA ALA A 298 -10.60 -25.87 52.50
C ALA A 298 -9.77 -24.91 53.37
N ALA A 299 -10.31 -24.55 54.54
CA ALA A 299 -9.67 -23.58 55.45
C ALA A 299 -8.32 -24.06 55.99
N ALA A 300 -8.15 -25.37 56.23
CA ALA A 300 -6.92 -25.95 56.73
C ALA A 300 -5.74 -25.81 55.73
N ASN A 301 -6.00 -26.03 54.47
CA ASN A 301 -4.97 -26.01 53.40
C ASN A 301 -4.94 -24.68 52.66
N ARG A 302 -5.89 -23.80 52.91
CA ARG A 302 -6.11 -22.54 52.16
C ARG A 302 -6.23 -22.77 50.64
N THR A 303 -6.88 -23.85 50.25
CA THR A 303 -7.11 -24.21 48.86
C THR A 303 -8.59 -24.07 48.50
N LEU A 304 -8.82 -23.66 47.25
CA LEU A 304 -10.13 -23.65 46.64
C LEU A 304 -10.10 -24.65 45.47
N GLY A 305 -10.98 -25.62 45.50
CA GLY A 305 -11.14 -26.61 44.43
C GLY A 305 -12.59 -26.72 44.00
N GLY A 306 -12.84 -27.13 42.77
CA GLY A 306 -14.19 -27.24 42.31
C GLY A 306 -14.32 -27.92 40.97
N SER A 307 -15.57 -28.00 40.55
CA SER A 307 -15.93 -28.47 39.19
C SER A 307 -16.80 -27.48 38.47
N TRP A 308 -16.74 -27.53 37.16
CA TRP A 308 -17.58 -26.73 36.28
C TRP A 308 -18.15 -27.61 35.17
N LYS A 309 -19.39 -27.28 34.75
CA LYS A 309 -20.05 -27.91 33.62
C LYS A 309 -20.84 -26.85 32.87
N ILE A 310 -20.77 -26.88 31.56
CA ILE A 310 -21.42 -25.96 30.64
C ILE A 310 -22.16 -26.78 29.58
N ASP A 311 -23.45 -26.47 29.35
CA ASP A 311 -24.25 -26.94 28.21
C ASP A 311 -25.13 -25.77 27.77
N LEU A 312 -24.54 -24.85 26.99
CA LEU A 312 -25.11 -23.54 26.71
C LEU A 312 -25.26 -23.37 25.20
N ARG A 313 -26.46 -22.91 24.78
CA ARG A 313 -26.75 -22.61 23.38
C ARG A 313 -27.13 -21.14 23.21
N SER A 314 -26.91 -20.59 22.03
CA SER A 314 -27.34 -19.23 21.72
C SER A 314 -28.83 -19.01 21.94
N ALA A 315 -29.63 -20.01 21.66
CA ALA A 315 -31.11 -19.97 21.88
C ALA A 315 -31.47 -19.79 23.35
N ASP A 316 -30.66 -20.28 24.30
CA ASP A 316 -30.90 -20.12 25.74
C ASP A 316 -30.67 -18.67 26.18
N LEU A 317 -29.74 -17.97 25.51
CA LEU A 317 -29.35 -16.60 25.85
C LEU A 317 -30.00 -15.52 24.97
N ALA A 318 -30.45 -15.86 23.78
CA ALA A 318 -30.99 -14.89 22.83
C ALA A 318 -32.15 -14.04 23.40
N PRO A 319 -33.09 -14.61 24.20
CA PRO A 319 -34.17 -13.83 24.83
C PRO A 319 -33.64 -12.76 25.82
N PHE A 320 -32.45 -12.95 26.36
CA PHE A 320 -31.82 -12.10 27.39
C PHE A 320 -30.66 -11.23 26.80
N ALA A 321 -30.47 -11.26 25.49
CA ALA A 321 -29.36 -10.57 24.84
C ALA A 321 -29.58 -9.04 24.68
N LEU A 322 -30.66 -8.50 25.21
CA LEU A 322 -30.95 -7.07 25.33
C LEU A 322 -30.84 -6.33 23.97
N GLY A 323 -31.35 -6.91 22.90
CA GLY A 323 -31.32 -6.34 21.55
C GLY A 323 -30.07 -6.68 20.75
N HIS A 324 -29.08 -7.34 21.33
CA HIS A 324 -27.90 -7.83 20.60
C HIS A 324 -28.25 -9.11 19.85
N THR A 325 -27.93 -9.17 18.58
CA THR A 325 -27.96 -10.40 17.82
C THR A 325 -26.77 -11.27 18.22
N LEU A 326 -27.04 -12.52 18.62
CA LEU A 326 -25.99 -13.47 18.96
C LEU A 326 -25.67 -14.36 17.73
N PRO A 327 -24.41 -14.77 17.53
CA PRO A 327 -24.12 -15.84 16.60
C PRO A 327 -24.80 -17.14 17.06
N LEU A 328 -25.07 -18.04 16.16
CA LEU A 328 -25.53 -19.38 16.54
C LEU A 328 -24.35 -20.11 17.18
N PHE A 329 -24.51 -20.54 18.44
CA PHE A 329 -23.47 -21.34 19.10
C PHE A 329 -24.08 -22.39 20.01
N ALA A 330 -23.32 -23.46 20.25
CA ALA A 330 -23.49 -24.44 21.28
C ALA A 330 -22.14 -24.72 21.92
N ALA A 331 -22.07 -24.58 23.23
CA ALA A 331 -20.89 -24.85 24.04
C ALA A 331 -21.21 -25.89 25.09
N THR A 332 -20.51 -27.03 25.03
CA THR A 332 -20.59 -28.08 26.06
C THR A 332 -19.19 -28.31 26.61
N GLY A 333 -19.12 -28.54 27.90
CA GLY A 333 -17.83 -28.80 28.53
C GLY A 333 -17.98 -29.11 30.01
N GLU A 334 -16.94 -29.75 30.54
CA GLU A 334 -16.85 -30.02 31.95
C GLU A 334 -15.40 -30.12 32.38
N GLY A 335 -15.16 -29.89 33.65
CA GLY A 335 -13.81 -29.96 34.19
C GLY A 335 -13.76 -29.66 35.66
N THR A 336 -12.52 -29.62 36.14
CA THR A 336 -12.19 -29.30 37.52
C THR A 336 -11.17 -28.18 37.58
N PHE A 337 -11.14 -27.46 38.68
CA PHE A 337 -10.10 -26.46 38.93
C PHE A 337 -9.69 -26.53 40.42
N SER A 338 -8.47 -26.11 40.70
CA SER A 338 -7.99 -25.92 42.04
C SER A 338 -7.02 -24.75 42.10
N THR A 339 -7.04 -24.04 43.22
CA THR A 339 -6.11 -22.95 43.46
C THR A 339 -5.94 -22.75 44.97
N ASP A 340 -4.84 -22.12 45.41
CA ASP A 340 -4.73 -21.61 46.76
C ASP A 340 -5.49 -20.28 46.90
N THR A 341 -5.76 -19.84 48.11
CA THR A 341 -6.47 -18.60 48.42
C THR A 341 -5.68 -17.35 48.08
N ALA A 342 -4.41 -17.47 47.79
CA ALA A 342 -3.55 -16.40 47.27
C ALA A 342 -3.52 -16.38 45.72
N PHE A 343 -4.12 -17.38 45.10
CA PHE A 343 -4.02 -17.63 43.64
C PHE A 343 -2.56 -17.77 43.16
N ALA A 344 -1.67 -18.21 44.04
CA ALA A 344 -0.29 -18.44 43.71
C ALA A 344 -0.11 -19.59 42.71
N GLU A 345 -1.00 -20.60 42.80
CA GLU A 345 -1.08 -21.70 41.85
C GLU A 345 -2.53 -21.95 41.46
N ILE A 346 -2.83 -21.93 40.17
CA ILE A 346 -4.15 -22.25 39.60
C ILE A 346 -3.97 -23.45 38.70
N ARG A 347 -4.73 -24.52 38.96
CA ARG A 347 -4.80 -25.71 38.11
C ARG A 347 -6.18 -25.78 37.46
N ALA A 348 -6.22 -26.16 36.20
CA ALA A 348 -7.47 -26.34 35.45
C ALA A 348 -7.35 -27.58 34.56
N HIS A 349 -8.29 -28.49 34.69
CA HIS A 349 -8.42 -29.68 33.86
C HIS A 349 -9.82 -29.73 33.33
N GLY A 350 -9.97 -30.12 32.04
CA GLY A 350 -11.29 -30.21 31.46
C GLY A 350 -11.30 -30.45 29.96
N GLN A 351 -12.52 -30.52 29.46
CA GLN A 351 -12.83 -30.63 28.05
C GLN A 351 -13.89 -29.60 27.66
N LEU A 352 -13.78 -29.08 26.43
CA LEU A 352 -14.69 -28.09 25.89
C LEU A 352 -14.99 -28.42 24.42
N ASP A 353 -16.25 -28.42 24.03
CA ASP A 353 -16.75 -28.55 22.65
C ASP A 353 -17.61 -27.33 22.33
N VAL A 354 -17.12 -26.49 21.46
CA VAL A 354 -17.80 -25.27 21.03
C VAL A 354 -18.12 -25.37 19.54
N LYS A 355 -19.39 -25.26 19.21
CA LYS A 355 -19.84 -25.06 17.82
C LYS A 355 -20.31 -23.64 17.67
N ALA A 356 -19.95 -23.00 16.56
CA ALA A 356 -20.37 -21.63 16.26
C ALA A 356 -20.68 -21.49 14.77
N ASP A 357 -21.67 -20.66 14.46
CA ASP A 357 -22.06 -20.30 13.09
C ASP A 357 -22.57 -18.86 13.06
N GLN A 358 -22.74 -18.30 11.86
CA GLN A 358 -23.19 -16.92 11.66
C GLN A 358 -22.29 -15.89 12.38
N LEU A 359 -20.99 -16.14 12.38
CA LEU A 359 -20.00 -15.27 13.02
C LEU A 359 -19.96 -13.85 12.45
N GLY A 360 -20.52 -13.65 11.25
CA GLY A 360 -20.70 -12.34 10.62
C GLY A 360 -21.53 -11.35 11.45
N VAL A 361 -22.34 -11.86 12.39
CA VAL A 361 -23.07 -11.05 13.37
C VAL A 361 -22.11 -10.32 14.34
N LEU A 362 -20.96 -10.90 14.67
CA LEU A 362 -19.95 -10.28 15.52
C LEU A 362 -19.14 -9.24 14.75
N LYS A 363 -18.76 -9.60 13.52
CA LYS A 363 -18.08 -8.75 12.55
C LYS A 363 -18.40 -9.25 11.15
N PRO A 364 -18.83 -8.40 10.22
CA PRO A 364 -19.19 -8.79 8.85
C PRO A 364 -18.13 -9.62 8.14
N GLU A 365 -16.86 -9.32 8.41
CA GLU A 365 -15.72 -10.01 7.81
C GLU A 365 -15.67 -11.51 8.18
N LEU A 366 -16.16 -11.89 9.37
CA LEU A 366 -16.17 -13.27 9.84
C LEU A 366 -17.25 -14.14 9.18
N ALA A 367 -18.12 -13.56 8.35
CA ALA A 367 -19.14 -14.31 7.62
C ALA A 367 -18.55 -15.39 6.71
N ALA A 368 -17.33 -15.17 6.19
CA ALA A 368 -16.62 -16.12 5.33
C ALA A 368 -16.18 -17.40 6.06
N ILE A 369 -16.13 -17.40 7.40
CA ILE A 369 -15.66 -18.56 8.19
C ILE A 369 -16.70 -19.67 8.17
N GLY A 370 -18.02 -19.33 8.18
CA GLY A 370 -19.11 -20.30 8.23
C GLY A 370 -19.18 -21.02 9.57
N ALA A 371 -19.75 -22.22 9.55
CA ALA A 371 -19.89 -23.05 10.73
C ALA A 371 -18.55 -23.67 11.14
N ILE A 372 -18.19 -23.53 12.43
CA ILE A 372 -16.97 -24.10 13.03
C ILE A 372 -17.30 -24.93 14.27
N ARG A 373 -16.43 -25.87 14.57
CA ARG A 373 -16.40 -26.60 15.83
C ARG A 373 -14.97 -26.60 16.38
N ALA A 374 -14.82 -26.22 17.63
CA ALA A 374 -13.58 -26.27 18.38
C ALA A 374 -13.73 -27.27 19.54
N LEU A 375 -12.90 -28.30 19.54
CA LEU A 375 -12.75 -29.25 20.65
C LEU A 375 -11.45 -28.93 21.37
N ALA A 376 -11.46 -28.90 22.71
CA ALA A 376 -10.28 -28.73 23.51
C ALA A 376 -10.29 -29.67 24.71
N GLU A 377 -9.20 -30.37 24.97
CA GLU A 377 -8.91 -31.09 26.19
C GLU A 377 -7.66 -30.47 26.79
N PHE A 378 -7.67 -30.14 28.07
CA PHE A 378 -6.55 -29.44 28.66
C PHE A 378 -6.34 -29.87 30.11
N ASP A 379 -5.06 -29.85 30.50
CA ASP A 379 -4.60 -29.96 31.89
C ASP A 379 -3.46 -28.96 32.07
N LEU A 380 -3.75 -27.89 32.78
CA LEU A 380 -2.93 -26.70 32.86
C LEU A 380 -2.70 -26.33 34.33
N ALA A 381 -1.51 -25.86 34.64
CA ALA A 381 -1.24 -25.22 35.91
C ALA A 381 -0.52 -23.90 35.74
N GLN A 382 -0.97 -22.84 36.40
CA GLN A 382 -0.37 -21.52 36.33
C GLN A 382 0.17 -21.11 37.70
N ARG A 383 1.44 -20.69 37.75
CA ARG A 383 2.07 -20.16 38.96
C ARG A 383 2.72 -18.81 38.63
N GLY A 384 2.02 -17.73 38.94
CA GLY A 384 2.45 -16.40 38.55
C GLY A 384 2.56 -16.27 37.01
N ASP A 385 3.76 -15.93 36.49
CA ASP A 385 4.03 -15.83 35.05
C ASP A 385 4.38 -17.17 34.38
N LEU A 386 4.47 -18.27 35.17
CA LEU A 386 4.82 -19.60 34.68
C LEU A 386 3.55 -20.42 34.45
N THR A 387 3.37 -20.89 33.24
CA THR A 387 2.29 -21.80 32.83
C THR A 387 2.89 -23.18 32.59
N ARG A 388 2.43 -24.17 33.29
CA ARG A 388 2.71 -25.59 33.04
C ARG A 388 1.58 -26.17 32.21
N ILE A 389 1.91 -26.85 31.16
CA ILE A 389 1.01 -27.56 30.27
C ILE A 389 1.31 -29.05 30.44
N ASP A 390 0.46 -29.75 31.19
CA ASP A 390 0.57 -31.20 31.35
C ASP A 390 -0.06 -31.91 30.14
N ARG A 391 -1.19 -31.40 29.65
CA ARG A 391 -1.86 -31.89 28.48
C ARG A 391 -2.63 -30.76 27.77
N LEU A 392 -2.49 -30.71 26.46
CA LEU A 392 -3.29 -29.86 25.60
C LEU A 392 -3.57 -30.63 24.30
N LYS A 393 -4.85 -30.78 23.98
CA LYS A 393 -5.31 -31.28 22.69
C LYS A 393 -6.43 -30.36 22.24
N ALA A 394 -6.25 -29.71 21.11
CA ALA A 394 -7.30 -28.85 20.53
C ALA A 394 -7.45 -29.20 19.05
N GLU A 395 -8.70 -29.29 18.61
CA GLU A 395 -9.09 -29.58 17.23
C GLU A 395 -10.07 -28.52 16.76
N LEU A 396 -9.78 -27.93 15.60
CA LEU A 396 -10.67 -27.00 14.92
C LEU A 396 -11.18 -27.63 13.63
N SER A 397 -12.48 -27.63 13.43
CA SER A 397 -13.12 -28.12 12.22
C SER A 397 -14.14 -27.12 11.70
N GLY A 398 -14.27 -27.04 10.38
CA GLY A 398 -15.42 -26.45 9.69
C GLY A 398 -16.28 -27.59 9.16
N ALA A 399 -16.60 -27.57 7.86
CA ALA A 399 -17.23 -28.72 7.18
C ALA A 399 -16.29 -29.95 7.16
N ARG A 400 -14.99 -29.75 7.32
CA ARG A 400 -13.92 -30.76 7.40
C ARG A 400 -12.96 -30.38 8.53
N PRO A 401 -12.10 -31.33 9.01
CA PRO A 401 -11.03 -30.97 9.94
C PRO A 401 -10.13 -29.89 9.33
N VAL A 402 -9.84 -28.84 10.10
CA VAL A 402 -9.05 -27.66 9.68
C VAL A 402 -7.69 -27.69 10.30
N ALA A 403 -7.62 -27.77 11.64
CA ALA A 403 -6.37 -27.74 12.37
C ALA A 403 -6.45 -28.56 13.65
N ALA A 404 -5.32 -29.10 14.08
CA ALA A 404 -5.16 -29.74 15.37
C ALA A 404 -3.85 -29.29 16.04
N ILE A 405 -3.87 -29.17 17.35
CA ILE A 405 -2.71 -28.94 18.18
C ILE A 405 -2.71 -29.96 19.33
N GLN A 406 -1.58 -30.56 19.60
CA GLN A 406 -1.44 -31.59 20.64
C GLN A 406 -0.11 -31.45 21.36
N SER A 407 -0.13 -31.40 22.71
CA SER A 407 1.07 -31.55 23.51
C SER A 407 1.54 -33.02 23.50
N LEU A 408 2.83 -33.22 23.31
CA LEU A 408 3.46 -34.56 23.25
C LEU A 408 4.21 -34.93 24.54
N GLN A 409 4.55 -33.92 25.36
CA GLN A 409 5.06 -34.05 26.70
C GLN A 409 4.66 -32.83 27.53
N ALA A 410 4.77 -32.93 28.86
CA ALA A 410 4.55 -31.81 29.74
C ALA A 410 5.71 -30.82 29.66
N PHE A 411 5.39 -29.52 29.74
CA PHE A 411 6.39 -28.45 29.75
C PHE A 411 5.90 -27.24 30.56
N GLU A 412 6.85 -26.43 31.02
CA GLU A 412 6.56 -25.17 31.70
C GLU A 412 7.08 -24.02 30.82
N PHE A 413 6.26 -23.01 30.65
CA PHE A 413 6.55 -21.84 29.83
C PHE A 413 6.29 -20.56 30.62
N ASN A 414 7.28 -19.66 30.64
CA ASN A 414 7.14 -18.32 31.19
C ASN A 414 6.81 -17.35 30.05
N ALA A 415 5.56 -16.91 29.97
CA ALA A 415 5.08 -16.02 28.89
C ALA A 415 5.76 -14.64 28.88
N LYS A 416 6.34 -14.22 30.03
CA LYS A 416 6.98 -12.90 30.16
C LYS A 416 8.45 -12.92 29.76
N THR A 417 9.18 -13.98 30.12
CA THR A 417 10.60 -14.11 29.80
C THR A 417 10.86 -14.95 28.55
N GLY A 418 9.89 -15.74 28.10
CA GLY A 418 10.04 -16.71 27.00
C GLY A 418 10.77 -17.99 27.46
N GLU A 419 11.08 -18.12 28.78
CA GLU A 419 11.81 -19.28 29.31
C GLU A 419 10.93 -20.53 29.27
N LEU A 420 11.49 -21.61 28.73
CA LEU A 420 10.88 -22.93 28.63
C LEU A 420 11.64 -23.91 29.50
N LYS A 421 10.91 -24.68 30.31
CA LYS A 421 11.44 -25.82 31.07
C LYS A 421 10.74 -27.11 30.66
N VAL A 422 11.49 -28.14 30.36
CA VAL A 422 11.00 -29.41 29.87
C VAL A 422 11.85 -30.55 30.45
N ALA A 423 11.23 -31.71 30.61
CA ALA A 423 11.91 -32.90 31.11
C ALA A 423 12.92 -33.47 30.12
N ASP A 424 12.55 -33.53 28.85
CA ASP A 424 13.37 -34.00 27.73
C ASP A 424 13.44 -32.98 26.61
N PRO A 425 14.53 -32.17 26.53
CA PRO A 425 14.69 -31.18 25.47
C PRO A 425 14.75 -31.76 24.03
N ALA A 426 15.17 -33.04 23.89
CA ALA A 426 15.28 -33.65 22.56
C ALA A 426 13.93 -34.12 21.99
N ARG A 427 12.91 -34.24 22.84
CA ARG A 427 11.58 -34.68 22.45
C ARG A 427 10.73 -33.51 22.04
N GLU A 428 9.88 -33.72 21.06
CA GLU A 428 8.89 -32.71 20.64
C GLU A 428 7.92 -32.39 21.78
N LEU A 429 7.57 -31.10 21.90
CA LEU A 429 6.66 -30.57 22.89
C LEU A 429 5.23 -30.57 22.43
N VAL A 430 5.04 -30.06 21.20
CA VAL A 430 3.72 -29.83 20.60
C VAL A 430 3.77 -30.21 19.12
N ALA A 431 2.77 -30.93 18.68
CA ALA A 431 2.48 -31.13 17.26
C ALA A 431 1.34 -30.19 16.83
N ILE A 432 1.50 -29.56 15.70
CA ILE A 432 0.48 -28.71 15.05
C ILE A 432 0.26 -29.23 13.65
N THR A 433 -0.98 -29.61 13.32
CA THR A 433 -1.36 -30.12 12.01
C THR A 433 -2.42 -29.20 11.40
N LEU A 434 -2.17 -28.68 10.22
CA LEU A 434 -3.15 -28.03 9.37
C LEU A 434 -3.67 -29.07 8.38
N HIS A 435 -4.84 -29.63 8.66
CA HIS A 435 -5.47 -30.64 7.81
C HIS A 435 -6.02 -30.02 6.51
N GLY A 436 -6.38 -28.74 6.57
CA GLY A 436 -6.88 -27.96 5.44
C GLY A 436 -7.56 -26.68 5.92
N LEU A 437 -6.78 -25.61 6.08
CA LEU A 437 -7.31 -24.28 6.41
C LEU A 437 -7.91 -23.65 5.13
N PRO A 438 -9.23 -23.42 5.08
CA PRO A 438 -9.87 -22.83 3.91
C PRO A 438 -9.34 -21.43 3.62
N LEU A 439 -8.96 -21.15 2.38
CA LEU A 439 -8.44 -19.84 1.98
C LEU A 439 -9.47 -18.70 2.19
N ALA A 440 -10.77 -19.02 2.11
CA ALA A 440 -11.83 -18.06 2.41
C ALA A 440 -11.73 -17.46 3.82
N TRP A 441 -11.13 -18.19 4.79
CA TRP A 441 -10.92 -17.70 6.14
C TRP A 441 -9.84 -16.62 6.23
N SER A 442 -8.99 -16.48 5.21
CA SER A 442 -8.01 -15.40 5.14
C SER A 442 -8.60 -14.07 4.68
N GLN A 443 -9.78 -14.08 4.05
CA GLN A 443 -10.42 -12.91 3.46
C GLN A 443 -10.52 -11.69 4.40
N PRO A 444 -10.86 -11.84 5.70
CA PRO A 444 -10.89 -10.72 6.64
C PRO A 444 -9.53 -10.02 6.85
N PHE A 445 -8.45 -10.73 6.62
CA PHE A 445 -7.07 -10.26 6.88
C PHE A 445 -6.38 -9.69 5.63
N VAL A 446 -6.97 -9.89 4.45
CA VAL A 446 -6.43 -9.42 3.16
C VAL A 446 -7.51 -8.67 2.36
N PRO A 447 -7.96 -7.50 2.86
CA PRO A 447 -9.04 -6.75 2.21
C PRO A 447 -8.67 -6.37 0.79
N GLY A 448 -9.61 -6.52 -0.15
CA GLY A 448 -9.40 -6.20 -1.57
C GLY A 448 -8.72 -7.30 -2.39
N LEU A 449 -8.23 -8.37 -1.74
CA LEU A 449 -7.69 -9.55 -2.43
C LEU A 449 -8.65 -10.73 -2.24
N THR A 450 -8.88 -11.48 -3.30
CA THR A 450 -9.61 -12.76 -3.27
C THR A 450 -8.65 -13.89 -3.52
N LEU A 451 -8.60 -14.84 -2.58
CA LEU A 451 -7.78 -16.04 -2.66
C LEU A 451 -8.67 -17.26 -2.87
N THR A 452 -8.41 -18.04 -3.91
CA THR A 452 -9.08 -19.33 -4.18
C THR A 452 -8.03 -20.40 -4.50
N GLY A 453 -8.37 -21.65 -4.28
CA GLY A 453 -7.45 -22.78 -4.45
C GLY A 453 -7.79 -23.90 -3.50
N SER A 454 -6.88 -24.85 -3.32
CA SER A 454 -7.01 -25.87 -2.28
C SER A 454 -6.83 -25.25 -0.88
N ASP A 455 -7.29 -25.97 0.14
CA ASP A 455 -7.03 -25.58 1.53
C ASP A 455 -5.52 -25.60 1.83
N LEU A 456 -5.06 -24.68 2.70
CA LEU A 456 -3.69 -24.64 3.20
C LEU A 456 -3.44 -25.82 4.14
N ARG A 457 -2.44 -26.63 3.85
CA ARG A 457 -2.06 -27.82 4.61
C ARG A 457 -0.62 -27.74 5.07
N GLY A 458 -0.31 -28.44 6.17
CA GLY A 458 1.05 -28.59 6.67
C GLY A 458 1.12 -29.09 8.09
N GLU A 459 2.31 -29.44 8.51
CA GLU A 459 2.58 -29.96 9.86
C GLU A 459 3.80 -29.30 10.46
N PHE A 460 3.70 -29.01 11.76
CA PHE A 460 4.78 -28.44 12.55
C PHE A 460 4.97 -29.22 13.84
N ALA A 461 6.19 -29.22 14.32
CA ALA A 461 6.49 -29.63 15.68
C ALA A 461 7.20 -28.50 16.42
N ALA A 462 6.83 -28.28 17.67
CA ALA A 462 7.58 -27.44 18.57
C ALA A 462 8.54 -28.30 19.40
N THR A 463 9.80 -27.85 19.56
CA THR A 463 10.84 -28.47 20.38
C THR A 463 11.44 -27.46 21.31
N ALA A 464 12.12 -27.89 22.36
CA ALA A 464 12.89 -26.97 23.19
C ALA A 464 14.21 -26.61 22.50
N ASN A 465 14.60 -25.33 22.60
CA ASN A 465 15.85 -24.83 22.05
C ASN A 465 16.37 -23.65 22.87
N ASN A 466 17.60 -23.81 23.43
CA ASN A 466 18.28 -22.75 24.18
C ASN A 466 17.41 -22.07 25.28
N GLY A 467 16.65 -22.87 26.03
CA GLY A 467 15.75 -22.37 27.08
C GLY A 467 14.48 -21.69 26.55
N GLY A 468 14.21 -21.77 25.24
CA GLY A 468 13.03 -21.31 24.58
C GLY A 468 12.38 -22.39 23.69
N MET A 469 11.54 -22.01 22.77
CA MET A 469 10.78 -22.90 21.88
C MET A 469 11.22 -22.73 20.43
N ALA A 470 11.41 -23.83 19.76
CA ALA A 470 11.66 -23.87 18.32
C ALA A 470 10.48 -24.52 17.59
N LEU A 471 9.92 -23.87 16.59
CA LEU A 471 8.91 -24.40 15.69
C LEU A 471 9.59 -24.88 14.41
N ARG A 472 9.37 -26.16 14.07
CA ARG A 472 9.98 -26.81 12.89
C ARG A 472 8.89 -27.42 12.02
N PRO A 473 8.94 -27.25 10.69
CA PRO A 473 8.04 -27.92 9.78
C PRO A 473 8.40 -29.43 9.72
N ARG A 474 7.39 -30.28 9.76
CA ARG A 474 7.51 -31.72 9.44
C ARG A 474 7.30 -31.97 7.93
N GLY A 475 6.71 -31.00 7.25
CA GLY A 475 6.50 -30.96 5.82
C GLY A 475 6.17 -29.54 5.39
N PRO A 476 6.21 -29.22 4.09
CA PRO A 476 5.90 -27.88 3.61
C PRO A 476 4.44 -27.52 3.86
N LEU A 477 4.18 -26.27 4.20
CA LEU A 477 2.86 -25.68 4.01
C LEU A 477 2.57 -25.65 2.52
N SER A 478 1.42 -26.14 2.10
CA SER A 478 1.08 -26.27 0.68
C SER A 478 -0.32 -25.78 0.37
N ILE A 479 -0.45 -25.15 -0.79
CA ILE A 479 -1.71 -24.80 -1.44
C ILE A 479 -1.56 -25.19 -2.91
N SER A 480 -2.54 -25.91 -3.47
CA SER A 480 -2.53 -26.24 -4.90
C SER A 480 -3.57 -25.43 -5.64
N GLY A 481 -3.23 -24.99 -6.85
CA GLY A 481 -4.11 -24.23 -7.72
C GLY A 481 -4.50 -22.86 -7.14
N LEU A 482 -3.60 -22.21 -6.41
CA LEU A 482 -3.84 -20.87 -5.85
C LEU A 482 -4.13 -19.88 -6.97
N THR A 483 -5.24 -19.20 -6.87
CA THR A 483 -5.59 -18.05 -7.71
C THR A 483 -5.75 -16.82 -6.81
N LEU A 484 -5.06 -15.75 -7.15
CA LEU A 484 -5.11 -14.45 -6.50
C LEU A 484 -5.76 -13.45 -7.43
N ALA A 485 -6.83 -12.80 -6.98
CA ALA A 485 -7.47 -11.71 -7.71
C ALA A 485 -7.54 -10.44 -6.87
N GLN A 486 -7.39 -9.29 -7.49
CA GLN A 486 -7.55 -7.95 -6.89
C GLN A 486 -8.69 -7.22 -7.57
N ALA A 487 -9.67 -6.75 -6.79
CA ALA A 487 -10.88 -6.09 -7.33
C ALA A 487 -11.55 -6.88 -8.46
N GLY A 488 -11.58 -8.22 -8.38
CA GLY A 488 -12.15 -9.13 -9.38
C GLY A 488 -11.26 -9.40 -10.60
N GLN A 489 -10.09 -8.77 -10.71
CA GLN A 489 -9.13 -9.02 -11.78
C GLN A 489 -8.11 -10.08 -11.33
N PRO A 490 -7.94 -11.21 -12.05
CA PRO A 490 -6.96 -12.22 -11.69
C PRO A 490 -5.54 -11.65 -11.84
N MET A 491 -4.71 -11.86 -10.82
CA MET A 491 -3.30 -11.50 -10.81
C MET A 491 -2.38 -12.71 -10.96
N LEU A 492 -2.68 -13.77 -10.20
CA LEU A 492 -2.03 -15.07 -10.31
C LEU A 492 -3.11 -16.12 -10.52
N GLU A 493 -2.83 -17.13 -11.33
CA GLU A 493 -3.78 -18.18 -11.67
C GLU A 493 -3.11 -19.54 -11.69
N ALA A 494 -3.78 -20.51 -11.08
CA ALA A 494 -3.35 -21.92 -11.03
C ALA A 494 -1.89 -22.13 -10.55
N VAL A 495 -1.55 -21.49 -9.42
CA VAL A 495 -0.19 -21.55 -8.84
C VAL A 495 -0.17 -22.52 -7.65
N ASP A 496 0.77 -23.45 -7.64
CA ASP A 496 1.06 -24.30 -6.48
C ASP A 496 2.07 -23.59 -5.57
N LEU A 497 1.73 -23.47 -4.29
CA LEU A 497 2.58 -22.89 -3.26
C LEU A 497 3.12 -23.98 -2.34
N ALA A 498 4.42 -23.98 -2.10
CA ALA A 498 5.05 -24.76 -1.04
C ALA A 498 5.96 -23.84 -0.20
N LEU A 499 5.76 -23.87 1.11
CA LEU A 499 6.47 -23.01 2.07
C LEU A 499 7.02 -23.84 3.24
N ASN A 500 8.33 -23.82 3.43
CA ASN A 500 9.00 -24.31 4.63
C ASN A 500 9.44 -23.13 5.50
N VAL A 501 8.85 -23.03 6.67
CA VAL A 501 9.13 -21.95 7.62
C VAL A 501 9.44 -22.54 9.00
N SER A 502 10.49 -22.06 9.63
CA SER A 502 10.86 -22.37 10.99
C SER A 502 10.94 -21.12 11.83
N ALA A 503 10.74 -21.23 13.13
CA ALA A 503 10.87 -20.12 14.06
C ALA A 503 11.49 -20.60 15.38
N ASP A 504 12.31 -19.74 16.00
CA ASP A 504 12.88 -19.92 17.32
C ASP A 504 12.46 -18.73 18.18
N TYR A 505 11.98 -19.00 19.36
CA TYR A 505 11.65 -18.02 20.38
C TYR A 505 12.38 -18.38 21.67
N ALA A 506 13.20 -17.48 22.17
CA ALA A 506 13.98 -17.69 23.38
C ALA A 506 14.04 -16.38 24.20
N PRO A 507 14.47 -16.42 25.47
CA PRO A 507 14.65 -15.22 26.30
C PRO A 507 15.56 -14.16 25.65
N ALA A 508 16.49 -14.59 24.80
CA ALA A 508 17.42 -13.70 24.08
C ALA A 508 16.81 -13.00 22.86
N GLY A 509 15.61 -13.39 22.42
CA GLY A 509 14.92 -12.86 21.25
C GLY A 509 14.23 -13.93 20.42
N TRP A 510 13.80 -13.55 19.23
CA TRP A 510 13.18 -14.47 18.27
C TRP A 510 13.87 -14.45 16.92
N GLN A 511 13.80 -15.55 16.22
CA GLN A 511 14.28 -15.70 14.84
C GLN A 511 13.27 -16.54 14.05
N ALA A 512 13.01 -16.17 12.83
CA ALA A 512 12.22 -16.93 11.87
C ALA A 512 13.00 -17.10 10.57
N GLU A 513 12.87 -18.26 9.93
CA GLU A 513 13.53 -18.59 8.69
C GLU A 513 12.57 -19.26 7.71
N VAL A 514 12.42 -18.68 6.55
CA VAL A 514 11.83 -19.31 5.38
C VAL A 514 12.97 -20.03 4.65
N THR A 515 13.11 -21.33 4.88
CA THR A 515 14.16 -22.12 4.24
C THR A 515 13.89 -22.35 2.76
N SER A 516 12.61 -22.42 2.36
CA SER A 516 12.17 -22.37 0.99
C SER A 516 10.71 -21.93 0.90
N LEU A 517 10.43 -21.02 -0.01
CA LEU A 517 9.10 -20.77 -0.55
C LEU A 517 9.21 -20.95 -2.05
N THR A 518 8.34 -21.76 -2.63
CA THR A 518 8.24 -21.95 -4.08
C THR A 518 6.82 -21.70 -4.55
N LEU A 519 6.70 -21.00 -5.65
CA LEU A 519 5.49 -20.87 -6.44
C LEU A 519 5.74 -21.55 -7.78
N GLU A 520 4.87 -22.48 -8.16
CA GLU A 520 4.98 -23.21 -9.43
C GLU A 520 3.66 -23.11 -10.20
N SER A 521 3.74 -22.97 -11.49
CA SER A 521 2.58 -22.99 -12.38
C SER A 521 2.85 -23.98 -13.52
N ALA A 522 1.95 -24.93 -13.72
CA ALA A 522 2.09 -26.01 -14.71
C ALA A 522 3.44 -26.75 -14.64
N GLY A 523 3.95 -26.99 -13.42
CA GLY A 523 5.24 -27.67 -13.18
C GLY A 523 6.47 -26.80 -13.45
N THR A 524 6.29 -25.53 -13.80
CA THR A 524 7.38 -24.56 -13.97
C THR A 524 7.51 -23.68 -12.75
N LYS A 525 8.74 -23.54 -12.23
CA LYS A 525 9.01 -22.66 -11.09
C LYS A 525 8.82 -21.19 -11.50
N LEU A 526 7.84 -20.55 -10.90
CA LEU A 526 7.50 -19.15 -11.13
C LEU A 526 8.32 -18.24 -10.22
N PHE A 527 8.44 -18.60 -8.95
CA PHE A 527 9.12 -17.80 -7.93
C PHE A 527 9.69 -18.71 -6.85
N ALA A 528 10.85 -18.34 -6.32
CA ALA A 528 11.44 -18.97 -5.15
C ALA A 528 12.00 -17.91 -4.22
N LEU A 529 11.86 -18.12 -2.90
CA LEU A 529 12.35 -17.22 -1.84
C LEU A 529 12.97 -18.03 -0.70
N LYS A 530 14.08 -17.52 -0.20
CA LYS A 530 14.66 -17.87 1.11
C LYS A 530 14.81 -16.58 1.91
N ALA A 531 14.43 -16.60 3.18
CA ALA A 531 14.50 -15.39 4.00
C ALA A 531 14.71 -15.73 5.46
N LYS A 532 15.33 -14.81 6.18
CA LYS A 532 15.49 -14.85 7.65
C LYS A 532 15.05 -13.52 8.23
N ALA A 533 14.41 -13.59 9.40
CA ALA A 533 14.07 -12.42 10.19
C ALA A 533 14.30 -12.71 11.66
N GLY A 534 14.69 -11.71 12.44
CA GLY A 534 14.89 -11.89 13.87
C GLY A 534 15.04 -10.57 14.59
N GLN A 535 14.81 -10.64 15.90
CA GLN A 535 14.94 -9.51 16.83
C GLN A 535 15.50 -10.01 18.15
N LEU A 536 16.51 -9.33 18.66
CA LEU A 536 17.02 -9.57 20.01
C LEU A 536 16.01 -9.12 21.06
N ALA A 537 16.07 -9.70 22.23
CA ALA A 537 15.23 -9.26 23.36
C ALA A 537 15.57 -7.82 23.74
N GLY A 538 14.54 -7.01 24.01
CA GLY A 538 14.66 -5.61 24.37
C GLY A 538 13.67 -4.73 23.59
N LYS A 539 13.16 -3.70 24.26
CA LYS A 539 12.03 -2.89 23.73
C LYS A 539 12.37 -2.11 22.44
N ASP A 540 13.66 -1.79 22.26
CA ASP A 540 14.12 -0.93 21.16
C ASP A 540 15.08 -1.65 20.19
N GLN A 541 15.14 -2.99 20.26
CA GLN A 541 16.00 -3.75 19.36
C GLN A 541 15.39 -3.78 17.94
N PRO A 542 16.22 -3.58 16.92
CA PRO A 542 15.75 -3.60 15.55
C PRO A 542 15.39 -5.03 15.11
N ILE A 543 14.36 -5.14 14.26
CA ILE A 543 14.13 -6.36 13.48
C ILE A 543 15.08 -6.34 12.29
N LYS A 544 15.91 -7.38 12.19
CA LYS A 544 16.78 -7.59 11.04
C LYS A 544 16.19 -8.67 10.16
N THR A 545 16.12 -8.41 8.87
CA THR A 545 15.66 -9.38 7.88
C THR A 545 16.57 -9.38 6.66
N ALA A 546 16.75 -10.55 6.07
CA ALA A 546 17.48 -10.73 4.83
C ALA A 546 16.88 -11.90 4.05
N GLY A 547 16.95 -11.85 2.73
CA GLY A 547 16.45 -12.92 1.88
C GLY A 547 16.99 -12.83 0.46
N GLU A 548 16.84 -13.94 -0.24
CA GLU A 548 17.18 -14.10 -1.67
C GLU A 548 15.98 -14.68 -2.39
N TRP A 549 15.74 -14.19 -3.58
CA TRP A 549 14.65 -14.67 -4.42
C TRP A 549 15.08 -14.85 -5.87
N SER A 550 14.38 -15.72 -6.57
CA SER A 550 14.54 -15.93 -8.00
C SER A 550 13.20 -16.20 -8.67
N SER A 551 13.08 -15.85 -9.94
CA SER A 551 11.86 -15.99 -10.73
C SER A 551 12.21 -16.29 -12.18
N SER A 552 11.41 -17.14 -12.84
CA SER A 552 11.44 -17.33 -14.28
C SER A 552 10.53 -16.29 -14.93
N LEU A 553 11.10 -15.39 -15.72
CA LEU A 553 10.32 -14.34 -16.37
C LEU A 553 9.24 -14.89 -17.30
N PRO A 554 9.46 -15.91 -18.15
CA PRO A 554 8.40 -16.46 -19.00
C PRO A 554 7.22 -16.98 -18.19
N ALA A 555 7.49 -17.68 -17.07
CA ALA A 555 6.44 -18.22 -16.21
C ALA A 555 5.69 -17.09 -15.48
N LEU A 556 6.39 -16.05 -15.04
CA LEU A 556 5.79 -14.86 -14.40
C LEU A 556 4.95 -14.05 -15.39
N LEU A 557 5.47 -13.83 -16.61
CA LEU A 557 4.80 -13.05 -17.66
C LEU A 557 3.59 -13.81 -18.26
N ALA A 558 3.53 -15.13 -18.10
CA ALA A 558 2.36 -15.93 -18.45
C ALA A 558 1.19 -15.72 -17.46
N GLN A 559 1.43 -15.11 -16.30
CA GLN A 559 0.40 -14.85 -15.32
C GLN A 559 -0.47 -13.64 -15.72
N PRO A 560 -1.76 -13.61 -15.36
CA PRO A 560 -2.69 -12.55 -15.77
C PRO A 560 -2.24 -11.14 -15.41
N ALA A 561 -1.59 -10.95 -14.26
CA ALA A 561 -1.06 -9.63 -13.84
C ALA A 561 -0.04 -9.06 -14.82
N ALA A 562 0.66 -9.90 -15.56
CA ALA A 562 1.69 -9.53 -16.51
C ALA A 562 1.25 -9.62 -17.96
N ALA A 563 -0.02 -9.91 -18.25
CA ALA A 563 -0.55 -10.11 -19.60
C ALA A 563 -0.33 -8.90 -20.53
N ASN A 564 -0.20 -7.69 -19.97
CA ASN A 564 0.08 -6.45 -20.71
C ASN A 564 1.58 -6.19 -20.93
N VAL A 565 2.46 -7.04 -20.37
CA VAL A 565 3.91 -6.94 -20.49
C VAL A 565 4.43 -8.05 -21.44
N ALA A 566 3.62 -8.40 -22.42
CA ALA A 566 3.92 -9.46 -23.37
C ALA A 566 5.03 -9.01 -24.34
N GLY A 567 6.16 -9.64 -24.29
CA GLY A 567 7.27 -9.34 -25.21
C GLY A 567 8.58 -10.01 -24.83
N ILE A 568 8.66 -10.63 -23.66
CA ILE A 568 9.82 -11.40 -23.21
C ILE A 568 9.46 -12.89 -23.21
N VAL A 569 10.16 -13.69 -24.00
CA VAL A 569 9.93 -15.13 -24.14
C VAL A 569 10.91 -15.98 -23.35
N SER A 570 12.03 -15.40 -22.89
CA SER A 570 13.01 -16.05 -22.02
C SER A 570 13.67 -15.02 -21.11
N GLY A 571 14.14 -15.46 -19.96
CA GLY A 571 14.85 -14.63 -19.00
C GLY A 571 14.64 -15.07 -17.56
N ASN A 572 15.57 -14.64 -16.71
CA ASN A 572 15.55 -14.89 -15.29
C ASN A 572 15.61 -13.57 -14.52
N ALA A 573 14.85 -13.50 -13.45
CA ALA A 573 14.96 -12.44 -12.46
C ALA A 573 15.46 -13.05 -11.15
N SER A 574 16.41 -12.40 -10.51
CA SER A 574 16.90 -12.80 -9.19
C SER A 574 17.27 -11.57 -8.38
N GLY A 575 17.30 -11.73 -7.09
CA GLY A 575 17.69 -10.63 -6.23
C GLY A 575 17.76 -11.03 -4.77
N GLY A 576 18.07 -10.05 -3.94
CA GLY A 576 18.10 -10.20 -2.50
C GLY A 576 17.59 -8.94 -1.83
N PHE A 577 17.33 -9.04 -0.54
CA PHE A 577 17.04 -7.90 0.30
C PHE A 577 17.69 -8.07 1.67
N VAL A 578 18.07 -6.94 2.24
CA VAL A 578 18.49 -6.83 3.63
C VAL A 578 17.78 -5.62 4.21
N ALA A 579 17.12 -5.79 5.35
CA ALA A 579 16.47 -4.68 6.01
C ALA A 579 16.71 -4.70 7.52
N THR A 580 16.80 -3.50 8.07
CA THR A 580 16.85 -3.26 9.51
C THR A 580 15.70 -2.33 9.85
N LEU A 581 14.71 -2.85 10.57
CA LEU A 581 13.46 -2.15 10.87
C LEU A 581 13.50 -1.67 12.33
N ALA A 582 13.48 -0.37 12.51
CA ALA A 582 13.47 0.32 13.81
C ALA A 582 12.75 1.67 13.64
N ALA A 583 12.88 2.57 14.60
CA ALA A 583 12.40 3.95 14.45
C ALA A 583 13.08 4.66 13.26
N ALA A 584 14.36 4.37 13.02
CA ALA A 584 15.03 4.66 11.76
C ALA A 584 15.36 3.31 11.10
N SER A 585 14.91 3.12 9.88
CA SER A 585 14.99 1.85 9.17
C SER A 585 15.91 1.96 7.95
N SER A 586 16.58 0.87 7.59
CA SER A 586 17.35 0.77 6.35
C SER A 586 16.92 -0.45 5.56
N VAL A 587 16.82 -0.29 4.24
CA VAL A 587 16.44 -1.36 3.32
C VAL A 587 17.41 -1.33 2.14
N GLU A 588 17.96 -2.48 1.81
CA GLU A 588 18.76 -2.70 0.61
C GLU A 588 18.12 -3.83 -0.19
N ILE A 589 17.87 -3.58 -1.48
CA ILE A 589 17.25 -4.54 -2.40
C ILE A 589 18.15 -4.64 -3.63
N THR A 590 18.47 -5.86 -4.04
CA THR A 590 19.17 -6.13 -5.31
C THR A 590 18.20 -6.82 -6.27
N LEU A 591 18.30 -6.45 -7.55
CA LEU A 591 17.57 -7.06 -8.65
C LEU A 591 18.52 -7.27 -9.82
N ALA A 592 18.55 -8.47 -10.36
CA ALA A 592 19.25 -8.80 -11.58
C ALA A 592 18.29 -9.45 -12.58
N LEU A 593 18.25 -8.93 -13.80
CA LEU A 593 17.53 -9.53 -14.93
C LEU A 593 18.58 -10.01 -15.93
N ALA A 594 18.57 -11.28 -16.26
CA ALA A 594 19.56 -11.91 -17.12
C ALA A 594 18.91 -12.80 -18.17
N ASP A 595 19.66 -13.11 -19.24
CA ASP A 595 19.26 -13.99 -20.34
C ASP A 595 17.93 -13.58 -20.99
N LEU A 596 17.70 -12.26 -21.08
CA LEU A 596 16.49 -11.69 -21.62
C LEU A 596 16.41 -11.89 -23.13
N VAL A 597 15.33 -12.48 -23.60
CA VAL A 597 15.04 -12.66 -25.04
C VAL A 597 13.64 -12.09 -25.31
N ALA A 598 13.58 -11.15 -26.25
CA ALA A 598 12.29 -10.59 -26.70
C ALA A 598 11.59 -11.57 -27.68
N ASP A 599 10.27 -11.40 -27.85
CA ASP A 599 9.54 -12.04 -28.93
C ASP A 599 10.20 -11.66 -30.28
N PRO A 600 10.55 -12.63 -31.14
CA PRO A 600 11.19 -12.37 -32.44
C PRO A 600 10.41 -11.43 -33.37
N LYS A 601 9.10 -11.23 -33.10
CA LYS A 601 8.26 -10.25 -33.81
C LYS A 601 8.55 -8.82 -33.39
N LEU A 602 9.06 -8.60 -32.16
CA LEU A 602 9.33 -7.27 -31.59
C LEU A 602 10.82 -6.91 -31.72
N SER A 603 11.72 -7.84 -31.47
CA SER A 603 13.15 -7.65 -31.64
C SER A 603 13.85 -8.99 -31.93
N ARG A 604 14.79 -8.96 -32.88
CA ARG A 604 15.68 -10.11 -33.15
C ARG A 604 17.01 -9.97 -32.41
N GLU A 605 17.23 -8.85 -31.75
CA GLU A 605 18.46 -8.59 -31.01
C GLU A 605 18.35 -9.08 -29.58
N LYS A 606 19.48 -9.51 -29.01
CA LYS A 606 19.58 -9.90 -27.61
C LYS A 606 19.34 -8.68 -26.72
N LEU A 607 18.42 -8.80 -25.75
CA LEU A 607 18.15 -7.74 -24.81
C LEU A 607 19.32 -7.60 -23.82
N PRO A 608 19.58 -6.37 -23.32
CA PRO A 608 20.57 -6.14 -22.30
C PRO A 608 20.21 -6.83 -20.97
N ALA A 609 21.23 -7.23 -20.21
CA ALA A 609 21.07 -7.59 -18.81
C ALA A 609 20.96 -6.33 -17.94
N ILE A 610 20.15 -6.42 -16.89
CA ILE A 610 19.89 -5.29 -15.98
C ILE A 610 20.29 -5.71 -14.56
N SER A 611 21.03 -4.84 -13.87
CA SER A 611 21.31 -4.97 -12.44
C SER A 611 20.91 -3.68 -11.73
N VAL A 612 20.11 -3.79 -10.69
CA VAL A 612 19.66 -2.67 -9.86
C VAL A 612 19.97 -2.98 -8.42
N GLN A 613 20.48 -2.00 -7.70
CA GLN A 613 20.61 -2.05 -6.25
C GLN A 613 19.88 -0.84 -5.68
N VAL A 614 18.89 -1.06 -4.84
CA VAL A 614 18.14 0.01 -4.18
C VAL A 614 18.58 0.05 -2.73
N ARG A 615 19.10 1.18 -2.29
CA ARG A 615 19.34 1.44 -0.88
C ARG A 615 18.46 2.60 -0.44
N ALA A 616 17.65 2.34 0.59
CA ALA A 616 16.75 3.30 1.19
C ALA A 616 16.98 3.37 2.70
N ASP A 617 17.29 4.55 3.23
CA ASP A 617 17.39 4.82 4.66
C ASP A 617 16.19 5.70 5.04
N ILE A 618 15.32 5.17 5.91
CA ILE A 618 14.07 5.79 6.33
C ILE A 618 14.29 6.40 7.70
N GLY A 619 14.28 7.72 7.78
CA GLY A 619 14.40 8.46 9.02
C GLY A 619 13.13 8.37 9.89
N ALA A 620 13.28 8.66 11.17
CA ALA A 620 12.15 8.73 12.11
C ALA A 620 11.13 9.83 11.75
N ASP A 621 11.53 10.81 10.96
CA ASP A 621 10.71 11.88 10.40
C ASP A 621 9.93 11.45 9.13
N GLY A 622 10.10 10.22 8.68
CA GLY A 622 9.48 9.68 7.46
C GLY A 622 10.20 10.09 6.16
N LYS A 623 11.33 10.81 6.25
CA LYS A 623 12.16 11.11 5.09
C LYS A 623 12.94 9.87 4.67
N ILE A 624 12.89 9.54 3.38
CA ILE A 624 13.59 8.40 2.78
C ILE A 624 14.79 8.93 2.00
N ALA A 625 16.01 8.62 2.44
CA ALA A 625 17.20 8.81 1.63
C ALA A 625 17.34 7.61 0.70
N LEU A 626 17.47 7.87 -0.59
CA LEU A 626 17.48 6.85 -1.65
C LEU A 626 18.79 6.89 -2.42
N ASN A 627 19.35 5.69 -2.72
CA ASN A 627 20.46 5.52 -3.66
C ASN A 627 20.20 4.27 -4.50
N VAL A 628 20.06 4.45 -5.81
CA VAL A 628 19.68 3.42 -6.76
C VAL A 628 20.66 3.38 -7.93
N PRO A 629 21.79 2.69 -7.81
CA PRO A 629 22.59 2.35 -8.97
C PRO A 629 21.89 1.30 -9.84
N LEU A 630 21.82 1.57 -11.13
CA LEU A 630 21.28 0.71 -12.18
C LEU A 630 22.38 0.53 -13.24
N LEU A 631 22.60 -0.72 -13.64
CA LEU A 631 23.56 -1.08 -14.66
C LEU A 631 22.85 -1.87 -15.76
N VAL A 632 23.04 -1.43 -17.00
CA VAL A 632 22.54 -2.09 -18.22
C VAL A 632 23.76 -2.60 -18.99
N THR A 633 23.84 -3.90 -19.21
CA THR A 633 25.01 -4.56 -19.82
C THR A 633 24.62 -5.31 -21.08
N ARG A 634 25.31 -5.07 -22.19
CA ARG A 634 25.13 -5.78 -23.45
C ARG A 634 26.44 -5.89 -24.21
N ASP A 635 26.81 -7.09 -24.64
CA ASP A 635 27.97 -7.35 -25.50
C ASP A 635 29.27 -6.69 -25.00
N GLY A 636 29.50 -6.71 -23.67
CA GLY A 636 30.64 -6.09 -23.02
C GLY A 636 30.55 -4.57 -22.82
N ARG A 637 29.48 -3.90 -23.32
CA ARG A 637 29.20 -2.49 -23.07
C ARG A 637 28.35 -2.34 -21.81
N GLN A 638 28.53 -1.24 -21.11
CA GLN A 638 27.77 -0.95 -19.90
C GLN A 638 27.23 0.48 -19.94
N SER A 639 25.94 0.62 -19.68
CA SER A 639 25.30 1.89 -19.36
C SER A 639 25.01 1.91 -17.86
N ASP A 640 25.50 2.91 -17.16
CA ASP A 640 25.29 3.08 -15.73
C ASP A 640 24.36 4.26 -15.44
N PHE A 641 23.52 4.10 -14.44
CA PHE A 641 22.71 5.18 -13.90
C PHE A 641 22.74 5.11 -12.38
N THR A 642 22.76 6.24 -11.73
CA THR A 642 22.58 6.31 -10.29
C THR A 642 21.57 7.40 -9.96
N LEU A 643 20.45 7.00 -9.38
CA LEU A 643 19.48 7.91 -8.81
C LEU A 643 19.74 8.01 -7.31
N ALA A 644 20.15 9.19 -6.84
CA ALA A 644 20.41 9.43 -5.42
C ALA A 644 19.69 10.70 -4.95
N GLY A 645 19.14 10.67 -3.74
CA GLY A 645 18.40 11.81 -3.20
C GLY A 645 17.50 11.46 -2.05
N SER A 646 16.45 12.23 -1.86
CA SER A 646 15.48 12.00 -0.81
C SER A 646 14.05 12.08 -1.31
N LEU A 647 13.20 11.27 -0.70
CA LEU A 647 11.76 11.25 -0.87
C LEU A 647 11.10 11.59 0.46
N LEU A 648 10.07 12.41 0.43
CA LEU A 648 9.25 12.70 1.61
C LEU A 648 7.78 12.55 1.22
N GLN A 649 7.07 11.71 1.96
CA GLN A 649 5.63 11.59 1.80
C GLN A 649 4.94 12.75 2.51
N THR A 650 4.18 13.56 1.77
CA THR A 650 3.41 14.68 2.29
C THR A 650 1.93 14.32 2.40
N LYS A 651 1.26 14.79 3.46
CA LYS A 651 -0.19 14.60 3.62
C LYS A 651 -0.96 15.69 2.86
N PRO A 652 -2.15 15.43 2.27
CA PRO A 652 -2.94 14.21 2.42
C PRO A 652 -2.47 13.04 1.55
N VAL A 653 -1.95 13.24 0.36
CA VAL A 653 -1.31 12.22 -0.49
C VAL A 653 -0.41 12.93 -1.48
N GLY A 654 0.88 12.94 -1.26
CA GLY A 654 1.87 13.52 -2.15
C GLY A 654 3.26 12.95 -1.87
N LEU A 655 4.12 13.01 -2.87
CA LEU A 655 5.52 12.62 -2.79
C LEU A 655 6.39 13.80 -3.21
N THR A 656 7.23 14.28 -2.29
CA THR A 656 8.23 15.29 -2.62
C THR A 656 9.57 14.61 -2.90
N ILE A 657 10.14 14.89 -4.06
CA ILE A 657 11.39 14.33 -4.54
C ILE A 657 12.45 15.42 -4.57
N ASP A 658 13.62 15.15 -4.00
CA ASP A 658 14.84 15.93 -4.19
C ASP A 658 15.97 14.96 -4.53
N ALA A 659 16.21 14.75 -5.82
CA ALA A 659 17.08 13.69 -6.29
C ALA A 659 17.98 14.15 -7.43
N ARG A 660 19.05 13.37 -7.67
CA ARG A 660 19.99 13.55 -8.77
C ARG A 660 20.13 12.23 -9.52
N LEU A 661 20.00 12.28 -10.84
CA LEU A 661 20.32 11.20 -11.76
C LEU A 661 21.71 11.45 -12.36
N THR A 662 22.62 10.55 -12.11
CA THR A 662 23.98 10.60 -12.65
C THR A 662 24.27 9.39 -13.53
N SER A 663 25.16 9.56 -14.52
CA SER A 663 25.66 8.47 -15.34
C SER A 663 27.05 8.81 -15.81
N SER A 664 27.95 7.83 -15.88
CA SER A 664 29.26 7.98 -16.54
C SER A 664 29.14 7.71 -18.03
N GLN A 665 28.30 6.77 -18.44
CA GLN A 665 28.10 6.43 -19.85
C GLN A 665 26.74 5.79 -20.10
N VAL A 666 26.08 6.19 -21.19
CA VAL A 666 24.81 5.62 -21.68
C VAL A 666 24.94 5.24 -23.16
N PHE A 667 24.59 4.01 -23.50
CA PHE A 667 24.38 3.60 -24.89
C PHE A 667 22.87 3.63 -25.19
N VAL A 668 22.46 4.55 -26.05
CA VAL A 668 21.03 4.83 -26.30
C VAL A 668 20.30 3.60 -26.85
N GLU A 669 20.96 2.85 -27.74
CA GLU A 669 20.38 1.64 -28.36
C GLU A 669 20.09 0.56 -27.33
N ASP A 670 20.97 0.39 -26.35
CA ASP A 670 20.81 -0.64 -25.31
C ASP A 670 19.63 -0.27 -24.39
N VAL A 671 19.43 1.01 -24.10
CA VAL A 671 18.28 1.52 -23.34
C VAL A 671 17.00 1.43 -24.16
N GLN A 672 17.03 1.76 -25.46
CA GLN A 672 15.88 1.65 -26.36
C GLN A 672 15.40 0.21 -26.54
N LEU A 673 16.34 -0.75 -26.62
CA LEU A 673 16.01 -2.17 -26.70
C LEU A 673 15.24 -2.67 -25.47
N LEU A 674 15.47 -2.09 -24.28
CA LEU A 674 14.69 -2.40 -23.09
C LEU A 674 13.23 -1.95 -23.20
N ALA A 675 12.94 -0.95 -24.02
CA ALA A 675 11.57 -0.48 -24.26
C ALA A 675 10.83 -1.34 -25.32
N ALA A 676 11.55 -2.06 -26.17
CA ALA A 676 10.97 -2.84 -27.28
C ALA A 676 9.92 -3.88 -26.83
N PRO A 677 10.12 -4.66 -25.73
CA PRO A 677 9.11 -5.60 -25.25
C PRO A 677 7.79 -4.95 -24.80
N PHE A 678 7.86 -3.67 -24.43
CA PHE A 678 6.70 -2.92 -23.92
C PHE A 678 5.98 -2.15 -25.04
N ALA A 679 6.64 -1.92 -26.16
CA ALA A 679 6.05 -1.21 -27.31
C ALA A 679 4.94 -2.02 -28.02
N GLY A 680 5.00 -3.37 -27.93
CA GLY A 680 4.01 -4.27 -28.55
C GLY A 680 2.67 -4.37 -27.80
N GLY A 681 2.62 -4.04 -26.53
CA GLY A 681 1.41 -4.16 -25.68
C GLY A 681 0.32 -3.15 -26.02
N ALA A 682 0.67 -1.99 -26.55
CA ALA A 682 -0.30 -0.97 -26.95
C ALA A 682 -1.05 -1.29 -28.25
N SER A 683 -0.55 -2.21 -29.08
CA SER A 683 -1.13 -2.54 -30.38
C SER A 683 -2.02 -3.79 -30.40
N ALA A 684 -1.96 -4.63 -29.37
CA ALA A 684 -2.66 -5.92 -29.37
C ALA A 684 -4.13 -5.87 -28.96
N ASN A 685 -4.61 -4.74 -28.41
CA ASN A 685 -6.01 -4.59 -28.04
C ASN A 685 -6.59 -3.28 -28.57
N PRO A 686 -7.34 -3.31 -29.71
CA PRO A 686 -7.96 -2.10 -30.26
C PRO A 686 -8.97 -1.44 -29.30
N ALA A 687 -9.52 -2.18 -28.34
CA ALA A 687 -10.37 -1.62 -27.29
C ALA A 687 -9.58 -0.84 -26.24
N ALA A 688 -8.35 -1.29 -25.89
CA ALA A 688 -7.45 -0.57 -25.00
C ALA A 688 -6.86 0.67 -25.68
N ALA A 689 -6.56 0.60 -26.98
CA ALA A 689 -6.14 1.75 -27.76
C ALA A 689 -7.28 2.79 -27.91
N ALA A 690 -8.52 2.36 -28.00
CA ALA A 690 -9.69 3.25 -28.00
C ALA A 690 -9.95 3.88 -26.61
N GLN A 691 -9.63 3.19 -25.52
CA GLN A 691 -9.65 3.76 -24.17
C GLN A 691 -8.46 4.70 -23.91
N ALA A 692 -7.28 4.41 -24.47
CA ALA A 692 -6.11 5.30 -24.40
C ALA A 692 -6.27 6.59 -25.23
N ALA A 693 -7.21 6.64 -26.16
CA ALA A 693 -7.58 7.86 -26.90
C ALA A 693 -8.44 8.84 -26.08
N GLY A 694 -8.72 8.51 -24.83
CA GLY A 694 -9.42 9.37 -23.89
C GLY A 694 -8.55 10.53 -23.40
N ARG A 695 -9.20 11.50 -22.78
CA ARG A 695 -8.57 12.61 -22.09
C ARG A 695 -8.09 12.14 -20.72
N ASP A 696 -6.85 12.45 -20.33
CA ASP A 696 -6.35 12.18 -19.01
C ASP A 696 -7.04 13.07 -17.96
N ALA A 697 -7.50 12.47 -16.89
CA ALA A 697 -8.14 13.18 -15.76
C ALA A 697 -7.13 13.86 -14.84
N ALA A 698 -5.91 13.32 -14.77
CA ALA A 698 -4.80 13.84 -13.97
C ALA A 698 -3.48 13.64 -14.74
N PRO A 699 -2.46 14.48 -14.51
CA PRO A 699 -1.18 14.30 -15.16
C PRO A 699 -0.46 13.04 -14.65
N VAL A 700 0.42 12.45 -15.45
CA VAL A 700 1.20 11.26 -15.07
C VAL A 700 2.12 11.49 -13.86
N TRP A 701 2.42 12.74 -13.54
CA TRP A 701 3.16 13.14 -12.34
C TRP A 701 2.28 13.55 -11.17
N SER A 702 0.98 13.24 -11.22
CA SER A 702 0.04 13.58 -10.16
C SER A 702 0.50 13.04 -8.81
N GLY A 703 0.45 13.89 -7.79
CA GLY A 703 0.92 13.56 -6.45
C GLY A 703 2.43 13.61 -6.25
N VAL A 704 3.21 13.97 -7.27
CA VAL A 704 4.67 14.14 -7.20
C VAL A 704 5.03 15.62 -7.31
N SER A 705 5.94 16.09 -6.45
CA SER A 705 6.49 17.45 -6.50
C SER A 705 7.99 17.42 -6.20
N GLY A 706 8.73 18.48 -6.56
CA GLY A 706 10.13 18.59 -6.22
C GLY A 706 11.07 18.74 -7.42
N GLN A 707 12.27 18.21 -7.33
CA GLN A 707 13.28 18.38 -8.36
C GLN A 707 14.13 17.13 -8.61
N LEU A 708 14.56 16.97 -9.85
CA LEU A 708 15.50 15.95 -10.29
C LEU A 708 16.65 16.63 -11.06
N ALA A 709 17.84 16.67 -10.48
CA ALA A 709 19.03 17.15 -11.15
C ALA A 709 19.59 16.05 -12.07
N LEU A 710 19.99 16.42 -13.28
CA LEU A 710 20.59 15.54 -14.28
C LEU A 710 22.08 15.80 -14.40
N SER A 711 22.88 14.73 -14.50
CA SER A 711 24.32 14.81 -14.75
C SER A 711 24.80 13.53 -15.45
N LEU A 712 24.72 13.50 -16.78
CA LEU A 712 25.17 12.37 -17.60
C LEU A 712 26.45 12.78 -18.33
N LYS A 713 27.54 12.10 -18.04
CA LYS A 713 28.86 12.50 -18.59
C LYS A 713 28.99 12.18 -20.08
N LYS A 714 28.48 11.01 -20.50
CA LYS A 714 28.63 10.56 -21.86
C LYS A 714 27.39 9.77 -22.31
N VAL A 715 26.80 10.17 -23.42
CA VAL A 715 25.68 9.45 -24.07
C VAL A 715 26.12 9.13 -25.49
N VAL A 716 26.11 7.86 -25.86
CA VAL A 716 26.57 7.35 -27.15
C VAL A 716 25.36 6.90 -27.97
N TYR A 717 25.25 7.41 -29.20
CA TYR A 717 24.21 7.04 -30.16
C TYR A 717 24.83 6.53 -31.46
N ALA A 718 24.21 5.54 -32.10
CA ALA A 718 24.69 4.90 -33.33
C ALA A 718 26.19 4.49 -33.25
N GLN A 719 26.65 4.04 -32.08
CA GLN A 719 28.01 3.58 -31.74
C GLN A 719 29.16 4.62 -31.93
N LYS A 720 28.86 5.78 -32.45
CA LYS A 720 29.91 6.79 -32.81
C LYS A 720 29.55 8.22 -32.45
N PHE A 721 28.25 8.55 -32.37
CA PHE A 721 27.85 9.90 -32.02
C PHE A 721 27.81 10.04 -30.48
N GLU A 722 28.59 10.94 -29.96
CA GLU A 722 28.72 11.18 -28.53
C GLU A 722 28.17 12.54 -28.14
N VAL A 723 27.32 12.52 -27.11
CA VAL A 723 26.81 13.70 -26.39
C VAL A 723 27.46 13.70 -25.02
N ALA A 724 28.15 14.74 -24.67
CA ALA A 724 28.87 14.84 -23.41
C ALA A 724 28.21 15.83 -22.45
N ASP A 725 28.48 15.64 -21.16
CA ASP A 725 28.12 16.58 -20.08
C ASP A 725 26.68 17.08 -20.09
N ILE A 726 25.73 16.14 -20.26
CA ILE A 726 24.31 16.47 -20.15
C ILE A 726 24.01 16.82 -18.69
N GLY A 727 23.64 18.07 -18.46
CA GLY A 727 23.31 18.58 -17.13
C GLY A 727 22.07 19.45 -17.17
N GLY A 728 21.38 19.58 -16.02
CA GLY A 728 20.19 20.42 -15.88
C GLY A 728 19.33 19.99 -14.72
N THR A 729 18.16 20.59 -14.58
CA THR A 729 17.21 20.25 -13.52
C THR A 729 15.81 20.12 -14.08
N ILE A 730 15.13 19.04 -13.72
CA ILE A 730 13.70 18.85 -13.93
C ILE A 730 12.99 19.24 -12.63
N ARG A 731 12.11 20.22 -12.68
CA ARG A 731 11.24 20.61 -11.56
C ARG A 731 9.85 20.08 -11.81
N ILE A 732 9.25 19.48 -10.79
CA ILE A 732 7.93 18.86 -10.86
C ILE A 732 7.04 19.57 -9.86
N ASP A 733 5.93 20.07 -10.33
CA ASP A 733 4.85 20.67 -9.56
C ASP A 733 3.50 20.04 -9.95
N ALA A 734 2.44 20.27 -9.18
CA ALA A 734 1.14 19.65 -9.39
C ALA A 734 0.58 19.81 -10.82
N GLY A 735 0.80 20.97 -11.44
CA GLY A 735 0.32 21.28 -12.80
C GLY A 735 1.42 21.44 -13.85
N GLU A 736 2.70 21.25 -13.50
CA GLU A 736 3.79 21.60 -14.39
C GLU A 736 5.05 20.76 -14.17
N VAL A 737 5.72 20.38 -15.24
CA VAL A 737 7.09 19.83 -15.23
C VAL A 737 7.98 20.74 -16.04
N LYS A 738 8.96 21.36 -15.41
CA LYS A 738 9.92 22.30 -16.01
C LYS A 738 11.29 21.69 -16.23
N LEU A 739 11.84 21.89 -17.42
CA LEU A 739 13.25 21.67 -17.76
C LEU A 739 14.00 23.00 -17.56
N VAL A 740 14.94 23.02 -16.62
CA VAL A 740 15.65 24.25 -16.25
C VAL A 740 17.14 24.07 -16.53
N GLY A 741 17.68 24.89 -17.42
CA GLY A 741 19.09 24.94 -17.73
C GLY A 741 19.69 23.63 -18.25
N VAL A 742 18.88 22.83 -18.98
CA VAL A 742 19.38 21.60 -19.60
C VAL A 742 20.38 21.95 -20.69
N ARG A 743 21.57 21.38 -20.59
CA ARG A 743 22.64 21.58 -21.54
C ARG A 743 23.38 20.27 -21.82
N ALA A 744 23.98 20.19 -23.01
CA ALA A 744 24.78 19.05 -23.42
C ALA A 744 25.86 19.48 -24.41
N GLY A 745 27.00 18.84 -24.39
CA GLY A 745 28.09 19.03 -25.31
C GLY A 745 28.05 18.05 -26.49
N LEU A 746 28.18 18.50 -27.70
CA LEU A 746 28.26 17.67 -28.90
C LEU A 746 29.69 17.48 -29.46
N GLY A 747 30.70 17.80 -28.67
CA GLY A 747 32.10 17.80 -29.08
C GLY A 747 32.50 19.09 -29.82
N GLU A 748 33.80 19.30 -29.98
CA GLU A 748 34.41 20.44 -30.70
C GLU A 748 33.86 21.85 -30.36
N GLY A 749 33.39 22.05 -29.11
CA GLY A 749 32.80 23.31 -28.65
C GLY A 749 31.33 23.48 -29.06
N SER A 750 30.68 22.44 -29.51
CA SER A 750 29.21 22.40 -29.75
C SER A 750 28.44 22.22 -28.46
N GLU A 751 27.40 23.02 -28.26
CA GLU A 751 26.56 22.99 -27.06
C GLU A 751 25.07 22.97 -27.44
N ILE A 752 24.28 22.14 -26.74
CA ILE A 752 22.83 22.18 -26.73
C ILE A 752 22.36 22.87 -25.45
N LYS A 753 21.39 23.74 -25.54
CA LYS A 753 20.61 24.31 -24.43
C LYS A 753 19.14 24.05 -24.67
N LEU A 754 18.49 23.50 -23.67
CA LEU A 754 17.07 23.20 -23.69
C LEU A 754 16.40 23.73 -22.42
N ASN A 755 15.38 24.55 -22.61
CA ASN A 755 14.51 25.03 -21.54
C ASN A 755 13.06 24.83 -21.95
N GLY A 756 12.16 24.83 -20.94
CA GLY A 756 10.73 24.75 -21.20
C GLY A 756 10.05 23.77 -20.26
N GLY A 757 8.91 23.25 -20.67
CA GLY A 757 8.19 22.32 -19.82
C GLY A 757 6.89 21.81 -20.39
N LEU A 758 6.26 20.99 -19.59
CA LEU A 758 4.93 20.46 -19.78
C LEU A 758 4.01 21.05 -18.72
N THR A 759 2.84 21.52 -19.15
CA THR A 759 1.79 22.01 -18.26
C THR A 759 0.58 21.08 -18.33
N PHE A 760 -0.18 21.00 -17.26
CA PHE A 760 -1.44 20.27 -17.22
C PHE A 760 -2.55 21.15 -16.66
N THR A 761 -3.59 21.38 -17.47
CA THR A 761 -4.76 22.18 -17.11
C THR A 761 -6.02 21.31 -17.15
N PRO A 762 -6.55 20.85 -16.01
CA PRO A 762 -7.63 19.86 -15.97
C PRO A 762 -8.90 20.27 -16.71
N THR A 763 -9.19 21.57 -16.79
CA THR A 763 -10.41 22.11 -17.40
C THR A 763 -10.32 22.28 -18.91
N ALA A 764 -9.11 22.25 -19.51
CA ALA A 764 -8.92 22.43 -20.93
C ALA A 764 -9.35 21.19 -21.74
N PRO A 765 -9.88 21.34 -22.96
CA PRO A 765 -10.18 20.21 -23.85
C PRO A 765 -8.95 19.36 -24.17
N GLU A 766 -7.79 19.98 -24.24
CA GLU A 766 -6.46 19.38 -24.38
C GLU A 766 -5.63 19.79 -23.17
N PRO A 767 -5.63 18.96 -22.09
CA PRO A 767 -5.10 19.37 -20.80
C PRO A 767 -3.57 19.51 -20.76
N TYR A 768 -2.85 18.79 -21.62
CA TYR A 768 -1.39 18.91 -21.70
C TYR A 768 -0.98 20.02 -22.64
N GLY A 769 -0.11 20.90 -22.17
CA GLY A 769 0.59 21.90 -22.98
C GLY A 769 2.09 21.65 -22.95
N VAL A 770 2.78 21.81 -24.05
CA VAL A 770 4.25 21.79 -24.15
C VAL A 770 4.76 23.13 -24.66
N ALA A 771 5.83 23.60 -24.07
CA ALA A 771 6.58 24.74 -24.56
C ALA A 771 8.09 24.47 -24.33
N LEU A 772 8.86 24.43 -25.42
CA LEU A 772 10.29 24.12 -25.41
C LEU A 772 11.06 25.14 -26.23
N ASP A 773 12.15 25.66 -25.67
CA ASP A 773 13.16 26.46 -26.36
C ASP A 773 14.44 25.64 -26.46
N LEU A 774 14.90 25.39 -27.69
CA LEU A 774 16.11 24.66 -28.00
C LEU A 774 17.08 25.55 -28.74
N ASP A 775 18.28 25.69 -28.19
CA ASP A 775 19.43 26.34 -28.86
C ASP A 775 20.58 25.33 -28.99
N VAL A 776 21.11 25.20 -30.20
CA VAL A 776 22.31 24.39 -30.45
C VAL A 776 23.33 25.29 -31.14
N THR A 777 24.49 25.36 -30.59
CA THR A 777 25.58 26.19 -31.13
C THR A 777 26.74 25.31 -31.63
N ASN A 778 27.35 25.73 -32.74
CA ASN A 778 28.49 25.04 -33.35
C ASN A 778 28.28 23.54 -33.67
N PHE A 779 27.07 23.12 -33.93
CA PHE A 779 26.77 21.73 -34.22
C PHE A 779 27.30 21.29 -35.59
N ASP A 780 28.10 20.23 -35.61
CA ASP A 780 28.52 19.56 -36.86
C ASP A 780 27.58 18.36 -37.13
N PRO A 781 26.71 18.41 -38.15
CA PRO A 781 25.83 17.31 -38.50
C PRO A 781 26.56 16.15 -39.22
N ALA A 782 27.76 16.33 -39.69
CA ALA A 782 28.46 15.36 -40.54
C ALA A 782 28.69 13.99 -39.85
N PRO A 783 29.06 13.91 -38.57
CA PRO A 783 29.13 12.61 -37.87
C PRO A 783 27.80 11.87 -37.81
N VAL A 784 26.70 12.58 -37.57
CA VAL A 784 25.35 12.00 -37.51
C VAL A 784 24.90 11.50 -38.88
N LEU A 785 25.13 12.34 -39.91
CA LEU A 785 24.73 11.99 -41.31
C LEU A 785 25.58 10.80 -41.81
N ARG A 786 26.86 10.68 -41.44
CA ARG A 786 27.69 9.50 -41.77
C ARG A 786 27.24 8.26 -41.04
N ALA A 787 26.77 8.38 -39.77
CA ALA A 787 26.26 7.26 -39.01
C ALA A 787 24.94 6.73 -39.60
N LEU A 788 24.09 7.60 -40.07
CA LEU A 788 22.79 7.26 -40.72
C LEU A 788 22.97 6.67 -42.11
N ASN A 789 23.98 7.14 -42.90
CA ASN A 789 24.26 6.70 -44.26
C ASN A 789 25.71 6.32 -44.45
N PRO A 790 26.13 5.14 -43.96
CA PRO A 790 27.51 4.72 -44.07
C PRO A 790 27.94 4.56 -45.55
N GLY A 791 29.07 5.16 -45.92
CA GLY A 791 29.64 5.02 -47.27
C GLY A 791 29.23 6.13 -48.28
N GLN A 792 28.37 7.09 -47.86
CA GLN A 792 28.10 8.30 -48.65
C GLN A 792 28.66 9.54 -47.95
N PRO A 793 29.13 10.55 -48.70
CA PRO A 793 29.52 11.81 -48.08
C PRO A 793 28.28 12.50 -47.51
N PRO A 794 28.38 13.24 -46.39
CA PRO A 794 27.29 13.97 -45.78
C PRO A 794 26.67 14.96 -46.78
N THR A 795 25.33 15.04 -46.79
CA THR A 795 24.61 15.99 -47.69
C THR A 795 24.87 17.44 -47.35
N VAL A 796 25.26 17.70 -46.11
CA VAL A 796 25.71 19.03 -45.64
C VAL A 796 26.81 18.90 -44.61
N GLU A 797 27.80 19.74 -44.71
CA GLU A 797 28.91 19.90 -43.78
C GLU A 797 29.00 21.35 -43.34
N GLY A 798 29.46 21.58 -42.11
CA GLY A 798 29.62 22.90 -41.53
C GLY A 798 29.23 22.93 -40.07
N LYS A 799 29.49 24.04 -39.39
CA LYS A 799 29.09 24.26 -38.00
C LYS A 799 27.79 25.09 -38.00
N PHE A 800 26.77 24.49 -37.40
CA PHE A 800 25.42 25.05 -37.37
C PHE A 800 25.07 25.62 -36.00
N THR A 801 24.36 26.72 -36.01
CA THR A 801 23.58 27.19 -34.87
C THR A 801 22.12 26.97 -35.20
N VAL A 802 21.42 26.24 -34.31
CA VAL A 802 20.01 25.94 -34.44
C VAL A 802 19.31 26.62 -33.29
N ALA A 803 18.23 27.36 -33.58
CA ALA A 803 17.30 27.88 -32.58
C ALA A 803 15.91 27.40 -32.90
N SER A 804 15.19 26.91 -31.91
CA SER A 804 13.85 26.38 -32.12
C SER A 804 12.95 26.71 -30.92
N LYS A 805 11.71 27.06 -31.26
CA LYS A 805 10.62 27.22 -30.28
C LYS A 805 9.49 26.28 -30.65
N VAL A 806 9.20 25.34 -29.77
CA VAL A 806 8.17 24.32 -29.97
C VAL A 806 7.05 24.51 -28.96
N THR A 807 5.81 24.53 -29.41
CA THR A 807 4.62 24.59 -28.55
C THR A 807 3.57 23.61 -29.05
N GLY A 808 2.67 23.16 -28.17
CA GLY A 808 1.58 22.29 -28.59
C GLY A 808 0.66 21.94 -27.43
N ASN A 809 -0.54 21.51 -27.76
CA ASN A 809 -1.51 20.99 -26.80
C ASN A 809 -1.98 19.59 -27.21
N ALA A 810 -2.32 18.76 -26.23
CA ALA A 810 -2.78 17.40 -26.46
C ALA A 810 -3.75 16.91 -25.39
N ARG A 811 -4.55 15.90 -25.72
CA ARG A 811 -5.49 15.27 -24.78
C ARG A 811 -4.81 14.34 -23.77
N ASN A 812 -3.76 13.68 -24.21
CA ASN A 812 -2.92 12.81 -23.40
C ASN A 812 -1.44 13.00 -23.74
N LEU A 813 -0.57 12.51 -22.89
CA LEU A 813 0.88 12.70 -23.01
C LEU A 813 1.44 12.07 -24.30
N GLY A 814 0.86 10.95 -24.76
CA GLY A 814 1.30 10.26 -25.99
C GLY A 814 1.06 11.07 -27.28
N GLU A 815 0.06 11.93 -27.29
CA GLU A 815 -0.26 12.78 -28.46
C GLU A 815 0.63 14.04 -28.58
N ILE A 816 1.35 14.43 -27.53
CA ILE A 816 2.07 15.72 -27.47
C ILE A 816 3.13 15.82 -28.57
N GLY A 817 3.87 14.75 -28.79
CA GLY A 817 4.90 14.72 -29.84
C GLY A 817 4.32 14.81 -31.26
N GLN A 818 3.07 14.33 -31.45
CA GLN A 818 2.36 14.38 -32.74
C GLN A 818 1.69 15.73 -33.01
N ARG A 819 1.47 16.54 -31.95
CA ARG A 819 0.77 17.83 -32.06
C ARG A 819 1.65 19.04 -31.82
N ALA A 820 2.92 18.82 -31.48
CA ALA A 820 3.87 19.89 -31.24
C ALA A 820 4.19 20.62 -32.56
N ALA A 821 3.94 21.90 -32.58
CA ALA A 821 4.27 22.82 -33.67
C ALA A 821 5.44 23.72 -33.28
N GLY A 822 6.15 24.29 -34.24
CA GLY A 822 7.27 25.15 -33.87
C GLY A 822 7.99 25.79 -35.05
N ASP A 823 8.80 26.77 -34.69
CA ASP A 823 9.70 27.46 -35.61
C ASP A 823 11.13 27.00 -35.38
N PHE A 824 11.86 26.76 -36.43
CA PHE A 824 13.26 26.31 -36.44
C PHE A 824 14.10 27.24 -37.31
N SER A 825 15.19 27.73 -36.77
CA SER A 825 16.14 28.50 -37.51
C SER A 825 17.51 27.80 -37.45
N LEU A 826 18.10 27.53 -38.58
CA LEU A 826 19.43 26.95 -38.72
C LEU A 826 20.32 27.94 -39.48
N THR A 827 21.46 28.29 -38.88
CA THR A 827 22.44 29.16 -39.50
C THR A 827 23.80 28.51 -39.46
N SER A 828 24.59 28.70 -40.52
CA SER A 828 25.97 28.21 -40.60
C SER A 828 26.85 29.25 -41.31
N LYS A 829 28.08 29.34 -40.80
CA LYS A 829 29.12 30.21 -41.41
C LYS A 829 30.21 29.34 -42.00
N GLY A 830 30.02 28.98 -43.26
CA GLY A 830 30.95 28.12 -43.99
C GLY A 830 30.72 26.63 -43.86
N GLY A 831 30.85 25.93 -44.99
CA GLY A 831 30.68 24.50 -45.09
C GLY A 831 30.46 24.06 -46.55
N VAL A 832 30.00 22.82 -46.74
CA VAL A 832 29.74 22.22 -48.03
C VAL A 832 28.33 21.71 -48.11
N PHE A 833 27.59 22.13 -49.13
CA PHE A 833 26.20 21.71 -49.38
C PHE A 833 26.16 20.79 -50.60
N ARG A 834 25.73 19.53 -50.42
CA ARG A 834 25.70 18.48 -51.45
C ARG A 834 24.29 17.96 -51.73
N ALA A 835 23.24 18.53 -51.14
CA ALA A 835 21.89 18.07 -51.36
C ALA A 835 21.38 18.16 -52.78
N LEU A 836 22.07 18.96 -53.66
CA LEU A 836 21.82 19.05 -55.08
C LEU A 836 22.75 18.14 -55.90
N SER A 837 23.58 17.30 -55.25
CA SER A 837 24.42 16.32 -55.92
C SER A 837 23.54 15.33 -56.69
N ALA A 838 23.24 15.69 -57.85
CA ALA A 838 22.62 14.77 -58.82
C ALA A 838 23.69 13.75 -59.20
N ASP A 839 23.33 12.46 -59.32
CA ASP A 839 24.16 11.45 -59.93
C ASP A 839 24.29 11.69 -61.44
N VAL A 840 24.45 12.96 -61.79
CA VAL A 840 24.77 13.43 -63.18
C VAL A 840 26.16 13.00 -63.56
N SER A 841 27.04 12.80 -62.54
CA SER A 841 28.45 12.51 -62.77
C SER A 841 28.67 11.17 -63.47
N SER A 842 27.90 10.12 -63.19
CA SER A 842 28.04 8.82 -63.84
C SER A 842 27.43 8.80 -65.24
N LYS A 843 26.29 9.42 -65.44
CA LYS A 843 25.61 9.49 -66.76
C LYS A 843 26.23 10.56 -67.68
N VAL A 844 26.68 11.69 -67.10
CA VAL A 844 27.43 12.72 -67.82
C VAL A 844 28.88 12.29 -68.05
N ALA A 845 29.45 11.53 -67.10
CA ALA A 845 30.84 11.02 -67.30
C ALA A 845 30.96 10.01 -68.43
N THR A 846 29.92 9.15 -68.66
CA THR A 846 29.90 8.31 -69.85
C THR A 846 29.64 9.11 -71.12
N THR A 847 28.80 10.14 -71.02
CA THR A 847 28.53 11.02 -72.14
C THR A 847 29.68 12.05 -72.31
N THR A 848 30.29 12.52 -71.23
CA THR A 848 31.45 13.43 -71.27
C THR A 848 32.78 12.77 -71.60
N LYS A 849 32.96 11.46 -71.29
CA LYS A 849 34.13 10.75 -71.84
C LYS A 849 34.04 10.62 -73.34
N ALA A 850 32.88 10.30 -73.85
CA ALA A 850 32.62 10.32 -75.26
C ALA A 850 32.67 11.75 -75.87
N ALA A 851 32.12 12.71 -75.09
CA ALA A 851 32.08 14.13 -75.50
C ALA A 851 33.43 14.87 -75.36
N SER A 852 34.22 14.53 -74.33
CA SER A 852 35.59 15.10 -74.18
C SER A 852 36.57 14.55 -75.17
N THR A 853 36.39 13.30 -75.57
CA THR A 853 37.13 12.73 -76.69
C THR A 853 36.64 13.38 -78.03
N LEU A 854 35.36 13.59 -78.19
CA LEU A 854 34.79 14.36 -79.28
C LEU A 854 35.11 15.84 -79.23
N ALA A 855 35.22 16.44 -78.02
CA ALA A 855 35.55 17.83 -77.86
C ALA A 855 37.04 18.05 -78.10
N THR A 856 37.93 17.14 -77.67
CA THR A 856 39.32 17.18 -78.03
C THR A 856 39.55 16.98 -79.55
N LEU A 857 38.79 16.02 -80.14
CA LEU A 857 38.81 15.82 -81.56
C LEU A 857 38.12 16.96 -82.29
N GLY A 858 37.03 17.52 -81.75
CA GLY A 858 36.28 18.65 -82.25
C GLY A 858 37.06 19.97 -82.18
N ASN A 859 37.79 20.20 -81.08
CA ASN A 859 38.70 21.38 -80.96
C ASN A 859 39.85 21.25 -81.93
N LEU A 860 40.37 20.06 -82.15
CA LEU A 860 41.43 19.78 -83.12
C LEU A 860 40.86 19.92 -84.56
N ALA A 861 39.67 19.38 -84.82
CA ALA A 861 38.96 19.50 -86.15
C ALA A 861 38.52 20.93 -86.44
N GLY A 862 38.03 21.65 -85.43
CA GLY A 862 37.63 23.06 -85.52
C GLY A 862 38.84 23.98 -85.75
N ALA A 863 39.97 23.69 -85.07
CA ALA A 863 41.22 24.42 -85.32
C ALA A 863 41.80 24.11 -86.70
N LEU A 864 41.58 22.87 -87.23
CA LEU A 864 42.07 22.45 -88.55
C LEU A 864 41.12 22.87 -89.68
N THR A 865 39.78 23.03 -89.41
CA THR A 865 38.75 23.37 -90.47
C THR A 865 38.26 24.80 -90.38
N GLY A 866 38.67 25.59 -89.32
CA GLY A 866 38.16 26.95 -89.12
C GLY A 866 36.67 27.06 -88.74
N ARG A 867 36.00 26.00 -88.33
CA ARG A 867 34.57 25.97 -87.98
C ARG A 867 34.36 26.23 -86.45
N LYS A 868 33.91 27.47 -86.17
CA LYS A 868 33.58 27.95 -84.83
C LYS A 868 32.46 27.20 -84.14
N ASP A 869 31.48 26.67 -84.90
CA ASP A 869 30.28 25.95 -84.39
C ASP A 869 30.65 24.63 -83.60
N ILE A 870 31.72 23.93 -83.98
CA ILE A 870 32.16 22.70 -83.33
C ILE A 870 32.91 23.05 -81.99
N SER A 871 33.72 24.10 -82.02
CA SER A 871 34.43 24.61 -80.82
C SER A 871 33.45 25.17 -79.82
N ASP A 872 32.36 25.86 -80.23
CA ASP A 872 31.33 26.40 -79.37
C ASP A 872 30.47 25.30 -78.77
N ALA A 873 30.18 24.18 -79.45
CA ALA A 873 29.47 23.04 -78.90
C ALA A 873 30.28 22.29 -77.79
N ALA A 874 31.55 22.08 -78.05
CA ALA A 874 32.44 21.45 -77.13
C ALA A 874 32.57 22.27 -75.81
N SER A 875 32.77 23.59 -75.95
CA SER A 875 32.89 24.51 -74.79
C SER A 875 31.60 24.57 -73.95
N LYS A 876 30.43 24.42 -74.57
CA LYS A 876 29.14 24.37 -73.81
C LYS A 876 28.93 23.07 -73.02
N VAL A 877 29.34 21.91 -73.55
CA VAL A 877 29.31 20.65 -72.85
C VAL A 877 30.25 20.67 -71.66
N GLU A 878 31.49 21.22 -71.83
CA GLU A 878 32.44 21.44 -70.78
C GLU A 878 31.90 22.42 -69.70
N ALA A 879 31.20 23.46 -70.13
CA ALA A 879 30.55 24.41 -69.26
C ALA A 879 29.45 23.75 -68.41
N VAL A 880 28.61 22.85 -68.97
CA VAL A 880 27.59 22.09 -68.22
C VAL A 880 28.23 21.11 -67.27
N ALA A 881 29.26 20.41 -67.66
CA ALA A 881 30.01 19.49 -66.76
C ALA A 881 30.65 20.26 -65.61
N SER A 882 31.23 21.42 -65.88
CA SER A 882 31.78 22.30 -64.83
C SER A 882 30.70 22.82 -63.88
N LEU A 883 29.55 23.26 -64.43
CA LEU A 883 28.41 23.69 -63.64
C LEU A 883 27.86 22.57 -62.78
N SER A 884 27.66 21.37 -63.33
CA SER A 884 27.23 20.20 -62.59
C SER A 884 28.15 19.87 -61.44
N LYS A 885 29.46 19.89 -61.69
CA LYS A 885 30.47 19.66 -60.63
C LYS A 885 30.43 20.74 -59.53
N MET A 886 30.23 21.98 -59.87
CA MET A 886 30.11 23.10 -58.91
C MET A 886 28.82 23.03 -58.08
N ILE A 887 27.70 22.67 -58.69
CA ILE A 887 26.41 22.52 -58.00
C ILE A 887 26.37 21.26 -57.13
N SER A 888 27.12 20.22 -57.47
CA SER A 888 27.16 18.96 -56.73
C SER A 888 27.84 19.08 -55.34
N ALA A 889 28.68 20.08 -55.13
CA ALA A 889 29.34 20.35 -53.85
C ALA A 889 29.60 21.87 -53.76
N ILE A 890 28.67 22.60 -53.18
CA ILE A 890 28.74 24.06 -53.08
C ILE A 890 29.44 24.38 -51.74
N GLU A 891 30.64 24.90 -51.80
CA GLU A 891 31.33 25.50 -50.65
C GLU A 891 30.67 26.87 -50.39
N TYR A 892 29.96 26.98 -49.25
CA TYR A 892 29.21 28.16 -48.88
C TYR A 892 29.88 28.96 -47.76
N ASP A 893 29.72 30.29 -47.80
CA ASP A 893 30.15 31.24 -46.75
C ASP A 893 29.06 31.38 -45.67
N GLN A 894 27.77 31.28 -46.09
CA GLN A 894 26.62 31.45 -45.23
C GLN A 894 25.46 30.57 -45.70
N LEU A 895 24.88 29.89 -44.72
CA LEU A 895 23.62 29.17 -44.89
C LEU A 895 22.60 29.59 -43.83
N ASN A 896 21.40 29.98 -44.24
CA ASN A 896 20.28 30.29 -43.37
C ASN A 896 19.08 29.47 -43.81
N VAL A 897 18.45 28.79 -42.88
CA VAL A 897 17.28 27.96 -43.09
C VAL A 897 16.26 28.26 -42.01
N VAL A 898 15.03 28.64 -42.41
CA VAL A 898 13.92 28.87 -41.49
C VAL A 898 12.78 27.91 -41.87
N LEU A 899 12.44 27.07 -40.91
CA LEU A 899 11.39 26.06 -41.01
C LEU A 899 10.30 26.34 -39.98
N THR A 900 9.05 26.05 -40.35
CA THR A 900 7.91 26.03 -39.41
C THR A 900 7.22 24.69 -39.52
N ARG A 901 6.96 24.07 -38.43
CA ARG A 901 6.13 22.87 -38.30
C ARG A 901 4.76 23.27 -37.76
N ASP A 902 3.71 22.90 -38.48
CA ASP A 902 2.33 23.15 -38.02
C ASP A 902 1.80 22.00 -37.13
N ALA A 903 0.60 22.17 -36.57
CA ALA A 903 -0.05 21.17 -35.73
C ALA A 903 -0.46 19.88 -36.48
N ALA A 904 -0.50 19.92 -37.83
CA ALA A 904 -0.71 18.76 -38.69
C ALA A 904 0.61 18.06 -39.07
N LEU A 905 1.74 18.49 -38.44
CA LEU A 905 3.10 18.00 -38.66
C LEU A 905 3.74 18.36 -39.99
N ASN A 906 3.05 19.15 -40.85
CA ASN A 906 3.66 19.61 -42.06
C ASN A 906 4.80 20.57 -41.76
N LEU A 907 5.95 20.39 -42.41
CA LEU A 907 7.06 21.31 -42.33
C LEU A 907 7.03 22.25 -43.56
N THR A 908 7.05 23.55 -43.28
CA THR A 908 7.16 24.58 -44.30
C THR A 908 8.53 25.21 -44.21
N LEU A 909 9.31 25.13 -45.27
CA LEU A 909 10.55 25.87 -45.47
C LEU A 909 10.21 27.29 -45.86
N LYS A 910 10.22 28.22 -44.91
CA LYS A 910 9.89 29.65 -45.15
C LYS A 910 11.02 30.39 -45.84
N ASP A 911 12.24 30.10 -45.47
CA ASP A 911 13.44 30.69 -46.07
C ASP A 911 14.56 29.67 -46.08
N PHE A 912 15.16 29.56 -47.22
CA PHE A 912 16.42 28.89 -47.44
C PHE A 912 17.32 29.87 -48.20
N THR A 913 18.39 30.33 -47.60
CA THR A 913 19.35 31.19 -48.23
C THR A 913 20.77 30.65 -48.03
N LEU A 914 21.42 30.25 -49.09
CA LEU A 914 22.81 29.84 -49.14
C LEU A 914 23.59 30.86 -50.00
N ILE A 915 24.65 31.38 -49.40
CA ILE A 915 25.58 32.33 -50.05
C ILE A 915 26.94 31.67 -50.12
N ALA A 916 27.45 31.58 -51.33
CA ALA A 916 28.78 31.05 -51.65
C ALA A 916 29.54 32.02 -52.55
N PRO A 917 30.87 31.94 -52.67
CA PRO A 917 31.65 32.92 -53.47
C PRO A 917 31.14 33.15 -54.85
N GLU A 918 30.62 32.13 -55.54
CA GLU A 918 30.16 32.22 -56.90
C GLU A 918 28.67 31.87 -57.10
N VAL A 919 28.01 31.27 -56.05
CA VAL A 919 26.63 30.75 -56.14
C VAL A 919 25.81 31.28 -54.97
N ARG A 920 24.60 31.65 -55.21
CA ARG A 920 23.55 31.91 -54.23
C ARG A 920 22.35 31.01 -54.49
N LEU A 921 21.89 30.29 -53.46
CA LEU A 921 20.60 29.60 -53.55
C LEU A 921 19.62 30.26 -52.59
N ALA A 922 18.44 30.53 -53.09
CA ALA A 922 17.29 30.96 -52.26
C ALA A 922 16.11 30.07 -52.59
N GLY A 923 15.40 29.59 -51.56
CA GLY A 923 14.34 28.64 -51.79
C GLY A 923 13.30 28.61 -50.72
N THR A 924 12.20 27.99 -51.04
CA THR A 924 11.10 27.65 -50.14
C THR A 924 10.63 26.23 -50.44
N GLY A 925 9.83 25.66 -49.52
CA GLY A 925 9.34 24.30 -49.74
C GLY A 925 8.43 23.80 -48.62
N ARG A 926 8.03 22.56 -48.76
CA ARG A 926 7.23 21.89 -47.75
C ARG A 926 7.52 20.40 -47.74
N ILE A 927 7.30 19.81 -46.58
CA ILE A 927 7.24 18.38 -46.36
C ILE A 927 5.85 18.10 -45.79
N ASP A 928 5.04 17.33 -46.52
CA ASP A 928 3.68 17.02 -46.15
C ASP A 928 3.69 15.77 -45.25
N ALA A 929 3.13 15.89 -44.02
CA ALA A 929 3.05 14.78 -43.06
C ALA A 929 2.14 13.67 -43.62
N SER A 930 2.64 12.45 -43.62
CA SER A 930 1.90 11.25 -44.02
C SER A 930 1.84 10.27 -42.85
N ALA A 931 0.65 9.79 -42.49
CA ALA A 931 0.45 8.87 -41.38
C ALA A 931 1.25 7.57 -41.57
N GLY A 932 1.98 7.16 -40.51
CA GLY A 932 2.78 5.92 -40.52
C GLY A 932 4.16 6.03 -41.16
N LEU A 933 4.56 7.19 -41.68
CA LEU A 933 5.92 7.42 -42.19
C LEU A 933 6.74 8.25 -41.22
N GLU A 934 7.98 7.83 -41.05
CA GLU A 934 8.97 8.65 -40.33
C GLU A 934 9.28 9.92 -41.13
N LEU A 935 9.73 10.99 -40.46
CA LEU A 935 10.04 12.28 -41.07
C LEU A 935 10.98 12.15 -42.26
N ALA A 936 11.96 11.28 -42.21
CA ALA A 936 12.92 11.04 -43.28
C ALA A 936 12.31 10.46 -44.56
N ALA A 937 11.18 9.77 -44.44
CA ALA A 937 10.46 9.12 -45.55
C ALA A 937 9.25 9.92 -46.04
N GLN A 938 8.92 11.06 -45.43
CA GLN A 938 7.78 11.88 -45.83
C GLN A 938 8.01 12.62 -47.15
N PRO A 939 6.96 12.83 -47.97
CA PRO A 939 7.07 13.51 -49.26
C PRO A 939 7.48 14.98 -49.07
N LEU A 940 8.49 15.41 -49.84
CA LEU A 940 8.95 16.78 -49.84
C LEU A 940 8.84 17.42 -51.21
N VAL A 941 8.61 18.72 -51.21
CA VAL A 941 8.68 19.56 -52.39
C VAL A 941 9.41 20.84 -52.04
N MET A 942 10.57 21.07 -52.65
CA MET A 942 11.36 22.28 -52.41
C MET A 942 11.69 22.92 -53.77
N GLU A 943 11.59 24.24 -53.83
CA GLU A 943 11.88 25.03 -54.98
C GLU A 943 12.99 26.02 -54.64
N PHE A 944 14.09 25.99 -55.42
CA PHE A 944 15.20 26.86 -55.24
C PHE A 944 15.40 27.76 -56.45
N LYS A 945 15.93 28.94 -56.23
CA LYS A 945 16.39 29.88 -57.24
C LYS A 945 17.89 29.97 -57.15
N LEU A 946 18.57 29.72 -58.27
CA LEU A 946 20.03 29.83 -58.37
C LEU A 946 20.39 31.23 -58.82
N GLY A 947 21.25 31.88 -58.04
CA GLY A 947 21.99 33.06 -58.46
C GLY A 947 23.43 32.70 -58.66
N ALA A 948 24.09 33.28 -59.63
CA ALA A 948 25.48 33.03 -59.90
C ALA A 948 26.24 34.29 -60.26
N ARG A 949 27.53 34.35 -59.83
CA ARG A 949 28.45 35.42 -60.19
C ARG A 949 29.83 34.84 -60.55
N GLY A 950 30.79 35.68 -60.93
CA GLY A 950 32.15 35.21 -61.21
C GLY A 950 32.19 34.25 -62.40
N THR A 951 32.91 33.15 -62.23
CA THR A 951 33.07 32.09 -63.22
C THR A 951 31.80 31.38 -63.56
N THR A 952 31.02 31.04 -62.49
CA THR A 952 29.72 30.37 -62.59
C THR A 952 28.70 31.24 -63.33
N GLY A 953 28.65 32.55 -63.07
CA GLY A 953 27.82 33.49 -63.79
C GLY A 953 28.17 33.58 -65.29
N LYS A 954 29.50 33.56 -65.63
CA LYS A 954 29.93 33.48 -67.02
C LYS A 954 29.52 32.17 -67.73
N LEU A 955 29.62 31.04 -66.99
CA LEU A 955 29.20 29.74 -67.50
C LEU A 955 27.70 29.71 -67.78
N LEU A 956 26.84 30.16 -66.84
CA LEU A 956 25.41 30.27 -67.06
C LEU A 956 25.04 31.21 -68.19
N LYS A 957 25.76 32.32 -68.35
CA LYS A 957 25.60 33.26 -69.48
C LYS A 957 25.93 32.58 -70.79
N SER A 958 27.01 31.83 -70.89
CA SER A 958 27.39 31.09 -72.08
C SER A 958 26.39 30.00 -72.49
N LEU A 959 25.70 29.43 -71.46
CA LEU A 959 24.62 28.45 -71.66
C LEU A 959 23.25 29.08 -71.91
N ALA A 960 23.17 30.41 -71.94
CA ALA A 960 21.91 31.18 -71.97
C ALA A 960 20.89 30.73 -70.93
N ALA A 961 21.41 30.41 -69.76
CA ALA A 961 20.72 29.93 -68.56
C ALA A 961 20.52 31.03 -67.51
N LEU A 962 20.57 32.30 -67.89
CA LEU A 962 20.28 33.45 -67.04
C LEU A 962 18.89 33.97 -67.29
N GLU A 963 18.13 34.29 -66.23
CA GLU A 963 16.79 34.90 -66.24
C GLU A 963 16.88 36.42 -66.27
N THR A 964 17.93 37.00 -65.66
CA THR A 964 18.11 38.45 -65.52
C THR A 964 19.44 38.89 -66.12
N GLU A 965 19.44 40.05 -66.81
CA GLU A 965 20.66 40.68 -67.37
C GLU A 965 21.39 41.53 -66.33
N LYS A 966 20.72 41.94 -65.22
CA LYS A 966 21.27 42.73 -64.14
C LYS A 966 21.44 41.84 -62.91
N PRO A 967 22.59 41.96 -62.22
CA PRO A 967 22.80 41.27 -60.98
C PRO A 967 21.91 41.85 -59.87
N ASP A 968 21.69 41.04 -58.79
CA ASP A 968 21.12 41.48 -57.54
C ASP A 968 22.14 42.39 -56.75
N GLU A 969 21.70 42.88 -55.56
CA GLU A 969 22.54 43.76 -54.72
C GLU A 969 23.85 43.12 -54.27
N LEU A 970 23.94 41.77 -54.28
CA LEU A 970 25.14 41.01 -53.91
C LEU A 970 25.97 40.61 -55.17
N GLY A 971 25.58 41.04 -56.35
CA GLY A 971 26.27 40.77 -57.59
C GLY A 971 25.94 39.46 -58.29
N TYR A 972 24.90 38.72 -57.87
CA TYR A 972 24.49 37.47 -58.51
C TYR A 972 23.45 37.70 -59.59
N PHE A 973 23.65 37.05 -60.73
CA PHE A 973 22.64 36.95 -61.81
C PHE A 973 21.76 35.76 -61.59
N ARG A 974 20.42 35.91 -61.64
CA ARG A 974 19.45 34.84 -61.48
C ARG A 974 19.50 33.89 -62.67
N SER A 975 19.50 32.59 -62.39
CA SER A 975 19.39 31.52 -63.38
C SER A 975 17.93 31.13 -63.65
N ASN A 976 17.65 30.70 -64.83
CA ASN A 976 16.39 30.10 -65.24
C ASN A 976 16.36 28.57 -65.14
N LEU A 977 17.37 27.96 -64.49
CA LEU A 977 17.38 26.52 -64.23
C LEU A 977 16.30 26.14 -63.25
N PRO A 978 15.49 25.15 -63.54
CA PRO A 978 14.52 24.63 -62.57
C PRO A 978 15.26 23.84 -61.51
N LEU A 979 15.23 24.35 -60.28
CA LEU A 979 15.83 23.69 -59.09
C LEU A 979 14.69 23.26 -58.21
N ARG A 980 13.98 22.22 -58.63
CA ARG A 980 12.96 21.60 -57.79
C ARG A 980 13.47 20.26 -57.28
N VAL A 981 13.32 20.05 -55.97
CA VAL A 981 13.66 18.79 -55.30
C VAL A 981 12.38 18.20 -54.78
N THR A 982 12.10 16.96 -55.18
CA THR A 982 10.96 16.17 -54.71
C THR A 982 11.43 14.87 -54.03
N GLY A 983 10.54 13.90 -53.79
CA GLY A 983 10.92 12.65 -53.13
C GLY A 983 10.76 12.71 -51.61
N SER A 984 11.79 12.35 -50.88
CA SER A 984 11.80 12.41 -49.41
C SER A 984 13.16 12.94 -48.89
N LEU A 985 13.26 13.25 -47.58
CA LEU A 985 14.53 13.71 -47.02
C LEU A 985 15.61 12.64 -47.11
N SER A 986 15.25 11.36 -47.01
CA SER A 986 16.20 10.23 -47.14
C SER A 986 16.56 9.92 -48.59
N GLN A 987 15.65 10.24 -49.55
CA GLN A 987 15.84 10.01 -50.97
C GLN A 987 15.34 11.21 -51.78
N PRO A 988 16.07 12.32 -51.77
CA PRO A 988 15.69 13.52 -52.56
C PRO A 988 15.84 13.25 -54.06
N ASP A 989 14.77 13.55 -54.79
CA ASP A 989 14.76 13.44 -56.24
C ASP A 989 15.08 14.79 -56.90
N THR A 990 16.21 14.84 -57.57
CA THR A 990 16.70 16.01 -58.32
C THR A 990 16.64 15.80 -59.83
N SER A 991 15.76 14.88 -60.32
CA SER A 991 15.69 14.48 -61.71
C SER A 991 15.30 15.64 -62.65
N GLU A 992 14.53 16.63 -62.17
CA GLU A 992 14.24 17.83 -62.95
C GLU A 992 15.48 18.66 -63.27
N LEU A 993 16.34 18.85 -62.23
CA LEU A 993 17.63 19.54 -62.44
C LEU A 993 18.55 18.76 -63.38
N GLN A 994 18.61 17.44 -63.20
CA GLN A 994 19.37 16.56 -64.06
C GLN A 994 18.91 16.68 -65.54
N SER A 995 17.60 16.62 -65.72
CA SER A 995 17.00 16.75 -67.08
C SER A 995 17.26 18.12 -67.67
N ALA A 996 17.16 19.20 -66.88
CA ALA A 996 17.47 20.54 -67.33
C ALA A 996 18.95 20.73 -67.76
N LEU A 997 19.86 20.19 -66.95
CA LEU A 997 21.28 20.21 -67.25
C LEU A 997 21.64 19.40 -68.50
N LEU A 998 21.01 18.20 -68.62
CA LEU A 998 21.14 17.38 -69.85
C LEU A 998 20.56 18.07 -71.07
N LYS A 999 19.41 18.73 -70.94
CA LYS A 999 18.77 19.49 -72.01
C LYS A 999 19.63 20.68 -72.51
N LEU A 1000 20.21 21.39 -71.53
CA LEU A 1000 21.18 22.46 -71.83
C LEU A 1000 22.42 21.92 -72.55
N ALA A 1001 22.92 20.76 -72.15
CA ALA A 1001 24.04 20.10 -72.84
C ALA A 1001 23.65 19.61 -74.22
N TYR A 1002 22.40 19.15 -74.43
CA TYR A 1002 21.97 18.56 -75.71
C TYR A 1002 21.40 19.58 -76.73
N GLU A 1003 20.44 20.41 -76.28
CA GLU A 1003 19.72 21.33 -77.23
C GLU A 1003 20.56 22.58 -77.55
N LYS A 1004 21.31 23.12 -76.64
CA LYS A 1004 22.08 24.37 -76.86
C LYS A 1004 23.51 24.15 -77.32
N SER A 1005 24.02 22.92 -77.26
CA SER A 1005 25.36 22.59 -77.74
C SER A 1005 25.36 22.25 -79.27
N GLY A 1006 24.16 21.98 -79.79
CA GLY A 1006 24.13 21.48 -81.16
C GLY A 1006 24.70 20.05 -81.35
N ALA A 1007 24.98 19.38 -80.22
CA ALA A 1007 25.57 18.04 -80.23
C ALA A 1007 24.65 16.97 -80.80
N GLY A 1008 23.30 17.18 -80.66
CA GLY A 1008 22.28 16.31 -81.32
C GLY A 1008 22.34 16.37 -82.79
N ASP A 1009 22.45 17.60 -83.36
CA ASP A 1009 22.56 17.79 -84.74
C ASP A 1009 23.93 17.35 -85.34
N LEU A 1010 25.02 17.52 -84.54
CA LEU A 1010 26.30 16.99 -84.91
C LEU A 1010 26.37 15.46 -84.81
N LEU A 1011 25.77 14.81 -83.85
CA LEU A 1011 25.71 13.36 -83.74
C LEU A 1011 24.82 12.75 -84.85
N ASN A 1012 23.70 13.41 -85.18
CA ASN A 1012 22.85 12.98 -86.31
C ASN A 1012 23.55 13.19 -87.69
N ARG A 1013 24.37 14.23 -87.87
CA ARG A 1013 25.18 14.47 -89.06
C ARG A 1013 26.39 13.53 -89.15
N PHE A 1014 26.98 13.10 -87.97
CA PHE A 1014 28.11 12.18 -87.95
C PHE A 1014 27.67 10.70 -88.08
N LEU A 1015 26.53 10.33 -87.44
CA LEU A 1015 25.98 8.99 -87.54
C LEU A 1015 25.03 8.76 -88.69
N GLY A 1016 24.51 9.86 -89.29
CA GLY A 1016 23.59 9.88 -90.43
C GLY A 1016 24.28 10.13 -91.85
N GLY A 1017 25.53 9.80 -91.94
CA GLY A 1017 26.21 9.86 -93.21
C GLY A 1017 25.72 8.84 -94.20
N LYS A 1018 24.71 9.23 -94.96
CA LYS A 1018 24.56 8.98 -96.33
C LYS A 1018 24.12 10.24 -97.04
#